data_41974a1228fa7a934879a22e7913a467
#
_entry.id   41974a1228fa7a934879a22e7913a467
#
_cell.length_a   1.000
_cell.length_b   1.000
_cell.length_c   1.000
_cell.angle_alpha   90.00
_cell.angle_beta   90.00
_cell.angle_gamma   90.00
#
_symmetry.space_group_name_H-M   'P 1'
#
loop_
_entity.id
_entity.type
_entity.pdbx_description
1 polymer ?
#
loop_
_entity_poly.entity_id
_entity_poly.type
_entity_poly.pdbx_seq_one_letter_code
_entity_poly.pdbx_strand_id
1 'polypeptide(L)'
;MIRPHMSFKLLILALALTPLCAAAESHNEWTTNDGQLILQGVPKIPSDLVGRLKHYQDVRAARFLAWTDNGRGMYIRTRFGDTSQVHKVQTPGGARQQMTWFREPIGQVVRRPGSDELAITMDRGGGEQDQIILFDPVSARSRMLSNNDSRNRKPLWSPDGSLLAFQSTRRNGRSNDLWLMKVNEPENAELLLEAPAGSWYGPVDFSRNGRYLLVQQFWNVDDSRIYLLDLNDRSLRMVAGSTENPSANRAVSFDRRNGGFYYITNTRGRAAELAWQSIEPDTVPQFLTAGIRWDVSDFAVSDDGKRGAFVTNEEGISRLYLLNTKTRRYSRVRKLPVGLISGPRFHPDNDRLAFNLSTSQTPNDVFVLKLGRRTERAGALQRWTYSEVGGLDTSDFAKPRLVHYPTFDFVDERPRTVPAFLYEPEGDGPHPVIIRVHGGPESQYRPAFSARTQMWVAELGVAVIAPNIRGSSGYDTDYLAMDNGYLREDAVRDIGALLDWIADQPKLDENRVAIYGASYGGYLVLASAVHYSDRLRAGVDVVGISNFVTFLENTEDYRRPFRRFEYGDERDPEMRSFLERISPLNNVDRIDIPLLVVQGRNDPRVPASESEQIVAALRERGRPVWYIEALNEGHGYDRQENRNVYEQAAILFFQKYLLN
;
A
#
# COMPACT_ATOMS: atom_id res chain seq x y z
N MET A 1 49.21 93.48 7.11
CA MET A 1 48.66 92.73 8.27
C MET A 1 47.51 91.91 7.79
N ILE A 2 47.75 90.70 7.30
CA ILE A 2 46.67 89.76 6.88
C ILE A 2 47.17 88.38 7.27
N ARG A 3 46.50 87.71 8.19
CA ARG A 3 46.77 86.31 8.54
C ARG A 3 46.07 85.37 7.49
N PRO A 4 46.68 84.27 7.13
CA PRO A 4 46.00 83.27 6.28
C PRO A 4 45.27 82.21 7.14
N HIS A 5 44.07 81.87 6.72
CA HIS A 5 43.26 80.76 7.23
C HIS A 5 43.81 79.44 6.75
N MET A 6 44.09 78.52 7.66
CA MET A 6 44.42 77.13 7.40
C MET A 6 43.09 76.28 7.36
N SER A 7 42.76 75.78 6.21
CA SER A 7 41.63 74.87 6.02
C SER A 7 42.07 73.43 6.27
N PHE A 8 41.50 72.80 7.29
CA PHE A 8 41.63 71.37 7.55
C PHE A 8 40.71 70.61 6.59
N LYS A 9 41.23 69.81 5.70
CA LYS A 9 40.45 68.85 4.93
C LYS A 9 40.34 67.55 5.73
N LEU A 10 39.10 67.26 6.17
CA LEU A 10 38.72 65.96 6.75
C LEU A 10 38.62 64.92 5.64
N LEU A 11 39.48 63.93 5.67
CA LEU A 11 39.42 62.75 4.75
C LEU A 11 38.48 61.75 5.37
N ILE A 12 37.23 61.62 4.84
CA ILE A 12 36.28 60.60 5.20
C ILE A 12 36.64 59.34 4.41
N LEU A 13 37.15 58.32 5.09
CA LEU A 13 37.37 56.99 4.56
C LEU A 13 36.03 56.26 4.58
N ALA A 14 35.37 56.18 3.42
CA ALA A 14 34.17 55.37 3.24
C ALA A 14 34.57 53.89 3.12
N LEU A 15 34.39 53.11 4.19
CA LEU A 15 34.41 51.66 4.15
C LEU A 15 33.18 51.20 3.34
N ALA A 16 33.38 50.76 2.14
CA ALA A 16 32.35 50.04 1.37
C ALA A 16 32.19 48.67 1.97
N LEU A 17 31.13 48.47 2.79
CA LEU A 17 30.59 47.18 3.13
C LEU A 17 29.92 46.60 1.86
N THR A 18 30.61 45.77 1.10
CA THR A 18 30.00 44.90 0.11
C THR A 18 29.21 43.84 0.87
N PRO A 19 27.89 43.69 0.68
CA PRO A 19 27.19 42.54 1.18
C PRO A 19 27.74 41.29 0.49
N LEU A 20 28.34 40.38 1.26
CA LEU A 20 28.54 39.02 0.81
C LEU A 20 27.12 38.44 0.56
N CYS A 21 26.61 38.59 -0.64
CA CYS A 21 25.59 37.71 -1.15
C CYS A 21 26.23 36.31 -1.18
N ALA A 22 25.94 35.47 -0.22
CA ALA A 22 26.13 34.05 -0.35
C ALA A 22 25.36 33.65 -1.63
N ALA A 23 26.08 33.38 -2.71
CA ALA A 23 25.50 32.78 -3.88
C ALA A 23 24.90 31.47 -3.42
N ALA A 24 23.57 31.39 -3.36
CA ALA A 24 22.88 30.14 -3.28
C ALA A 24 23.43 29.29 -4.43
N GLU A 25 24.15 28.23 -4.12
CA GLU A 25 24.58 27.27 -5.15
C GLU A 25 23.32 26.90 -5.91
N SER A 26 23.27 27.24 -7.19
CA SER A 26 22.19 26.86 -8.09
C SER A 26 22.22 25.32 -8.15
N HIS A 27 21.38 24.68 -7.36
CA HIS A 27 21.20 23.24 -7.44
C HIS A 27 20.79 22.96 -8.86
N ASN A 28 21.54 22.07 -9.54
CA ASN A 28 21.26 21.70 -10.92
C ASN A 28 19.82 21.14 -10.98
N GLU A 29 18.88 22.00 -11.37
CA GLU A 29 17.46 21.69 -11.48
C GLU A 29 17.10 21.47 -12.94
N TRP A 30 16.30 20.45 -13.19
CA TRP A 30 15.73 20.21 -14.51
C TRP A 30 14.38 19.51 -14.41
N THR A 31 13.59 19.62 -15.46
CA THR A 31 12.25 19.04 -15.54
C THR A 31 12.14 18.05 -16.70
N THR A 32 11.18 17.12 -16.56
CA THR A 32 10.80 16.16 -17.61
C THR A 32 9.30 15.84 -17.51
N ASN A 33 8.79 14.95 -18.36
CA ASN A 33 7.39 14.55 -18.39
C ASN A 33 6.47 15.78 -18.50
N ASP A 34 6.68 16.58 -19.56
CA ASP A 34 5.96 17.83 -19.82
C ASP A 34 5.95 18.82 -18.63
N GLY A 35 7.06 18.88 -17.89
CA GLY A 35 7.23 19.73 -16.72
C GLY A 35 6.58 19.18 -15.43
N GLN A 36 5.99 17.99 -15.47
CA GLN A 36 5.32 17.40 -14.31
C GLN A 36 6.30 16.78 -13.30
N LEU A 37 7.54 16.54 -13.67
CA LEU A 37 8.56 16.00 -12.78
C LEU A 37 9.74 16.97 -12.67
N ILE A 38 10.02 17.41 -11.46
CA ILE A 38 11.10 18.32 -11.11
C ILE A 38 12.21 17.52 -10.43
N LEU A 39 13.45 17.67 -10.91
CA LEU A 39 14.61 16.97 -10.37
C LEU A 39 15.68 18.00 -9.95
N GLN A 40 16.07 17.95 -8.69
CA GLN A 40 17.04 18.88 -8.09
C GLN A 40 18.25 18.12 -7.56
N GLY A 41 19.44 18.50 -7.97
CA GLY A 41 20.70 17.83 -7.64
C GLY A 41 20.89 16.47 -8.34
N VAL A 42 19.92 16.02 -9.10
CA VAL A 42 19.94 14.75 -9.85
C VAL A 42 20.66 14.98 -11.18
N PRO A 43 21.69 14.20 -11.55
CA PRO A 43 22.33 14.31 -12.86
C PRO A 43 21.36 13.91 -13.98
N LYS A 44 21.62 14.37 -15.20
CA LYS A 44 20.88 13.90 -16.38
C LYS A 44 21.05 12.40 -16.52
N ILE A 45 19.93 11.69 -16.73
CA ILE A 45 19.92 10.24 -16.85
C ILE A 45 20.46 9.83 -18.22
N PRO A 46 21.53 9.01 -18.29
CA PRO A 46 22.09 8.56 -19.56
C PRO A 46 21.11 7.71 -20.36
N SER A 47 21.06 7.91 -21.69
CA SER A 47 20.12 7.22 -22.58
C SER A 47 20.34 5.71 -22.65
N ASP A 48 21.58 5.24 -22.51
CA ASP A 48 21.92 3.82 -22.45
C ASP A 48 21.33 3.16 -21.18
N LEU A 49 21.39 3.86 -20.05
CA LEU A 49 20.74 3.41 -18.80
C LEU A 49 19.22 3.33 -18.97
N VAL A 50 18.59 4.35 -19.55
CA VAL A 50 17.14 4.33 -19.84
C VAL A 50 16.80 3.12 -20.69
N GLY A 51 17.57 2.85 -21.74
CA GLY A 51 17.37 1.69 -22.64
C GLY A 51 17.46 0.34 -21.91
N ARG A 52 18.47 0.15 -21.06
CA ARG A 52 18.62 -1.08 -20.26
C ARG A 52 17.50 -1.29 -19.26
N LEU A 53 17.13 -0.24 -18.50
CA LEU A 53 16.12 -0.37 -17.44
C LEU A 53 14.70 -0.52 -17.98
N LYS A 54 14.45 -0.13 -19.23
CA LYS A 54 13.14 -0.22 -19.87
C LYS A 54 12.54 -1.64 -19.79
N HIS A 55 13.35 -2.68 -19.91
CA HIS A 55 12.90 -4.07 -19.80
C HIS A 55 12.23 -4.37 -18.47
N TYR A 56 12.77 -3.87 -17.36
CA TYR A 56 12.16 -4.02 -16.02
C TYR A 56 10.95 -3.12 -15.83
N GLN A 57 10.89 -1.99 -16.51
CA GLN A 57 9.82 -0.99 -16.42
C GLN A 57 8.60 -1.32 -17.28
N ASP A 58 8.77 -2.13 -18.34
CA ASP A 58 7.68 -2.56 -19.23
C ASP A 58 6.89 -3.78 -18.72
N VAL A 59 6.87 -4.01 -17.42
CA VAL A 59 6.04 -5.06 -16.81
C VAL A 59 4.55 -4.72 -16.87
N ARG A 60 3.75 -5.65 -17.38
CA ARG A 60 2.29 -5.49 -17.59
C ARG A 60 1.50 -6.54 -16.83
N ALA A 61 1.52 -6.45 -15.50
CA ALA A 61 0.76 -7.34 -14.62
C ALA A 61 -0.75 -7.25 -14.91
N ALA A 62 -1.47 -8.37 -14.74
CA ALA A 62 -2.92 -8.44 -14.86
C ALA A 62 -3.57 -8.75 -13.52
N ARG A 63 -4.61 -8.03 -13.13
CA ARG A 63 -5.40 -8.28 -11.93
C ARG A 63 -6.86 -8.49 -12.29
N PHE A 64 -7.45 -9.57 -11.79
CA PHE A 64 -8.87 -9.88 -11.95
C PHE A 64 -9.74 -8.79 -11.30
N LEU A 65 -10.79 -8.36 -12.01
CA LEU A 65 -11.79 -7.42 -11.52
C LEU A 65 -13.15 -8.09 -11.36
N ALA A 66 -13.68 -8.65 -12.44
CA ALA A 66 -14.98 -9.30 -12.45
C ALA A 66 -15.11 -10.29 -13.64
N TRP A 67 -15.99 -11.29 -13.51
CA TRP A 67 -16.50 -12.01 -14.65
C TRP A 67 -17.40 -11.12 -15.50
N THR A 68 -17.43 -11.30 -16.81
CA THR A 68 -18.47 -10.69 -17.66
C THR A 68 -19.84 -11.22 -17.26
N ASP A 69 -20.93 -10.53 -17.61
CA ASP A 69 -22.28 -10.91 -17.19
C ASP A 69 -22.64 -12.33 -17.66
N ASN A 70 -22.30 -12.67 -18.91
CA ASN A 70 -22.51 -14.01 -19.46
C ASN A 70 -21.49 -15.08 -18.99
N GLY A 71 -20.54 -14.71 -18.12
CA GLY A 71 -19.51 -15.62 -17.59
C GLY A 71 -18.48 -16.13 -18.61
N ARG A 72 -18.55 -15.73 -19.88
CA ARG A 72 -17.64 -16.27 -20.92
C ARG A 72 -16.25 -15.63 -20.90
N GLY A 73 -16.12 -14.41 -20.37
CA GLY A 73 -14.88 -13.67 -20.27
C GLY A 73 -14.72 -13.02 -18.90
N MET A 74 -13.70 -12.21 -18.76
CA MET A 74 -13.44 -11.45 -17.54
C MET A 74 -12.93 -10.04 -17.84
N TYR A 75 -13.20 -9.13 -16.91
CA TYR A 75 -12.55 -7.84 -16.81
C TYR A 75 -11.31 -7.95 -15.95
N ILE A 76 -10.23 -7.33 -16.38
CA ILE A 76 -8.95 -7.25 -15.66
C ILE A 76 -8.48 -5.80 -15.61
N ARG A 77 -7.69 -5.48 -14.60
CA ARG A 77 -6.87 -4.26 -14.56
C ARG A 77 -5.48 -4.60 -15.07
N THR A 78 -5.02 -3.86 -16.06
CA THR A 78 -3.65 -3.93 -16.58
C THR A 78 -3.29 -2.60 -17.21
N ARG A 79 -2.04 -2.44 -17.67
CA ARG A 79 -1.52 -1.20 -18.21
C ARG A 79 -0.82 -1.46 -19.54
N PHE A 80 -1.16 -0.70 -20.56
CA PHE A 80 -0.43 -0.61 -21.84
C PHE A 80 0.17 0.79 -22.07
N GLY A 81 -0.43 1.81 -21.49
CA GLY A 81 0.05 3.19 -21.48
C GLY A 81 0.65 3.58 -20.14
N ASP A 82 0.50 4.85 -19.78
CA ASP A 82 1.01 5.43 -18.53
C ASP A 82 0.25 4.95 -17.28
N THR A 83 -1.07 4.79 -17.37
CA THR A 83 -1.93 4.45 -16.24
C THR A 83 -2.64 3.11 -16.40
N SER A 84 -3.04 2.50 -15.28
CA SER A 84 -3.82 1.26 -15.25
C SER A 84 -5.25 1.49 -15.73
N GLN A 85 -5.75 0.62 -16.63
CA GLN A 85 -7.07 0.71 -17.24
C GLN A 85 -7.83 -0.63 -17.17
N VAL A 86 -9.14 -0.61 -17.40
CA VAL A 86 -9.95 -1.82 -17.57
C VAL A 86 -9.66 -2.45 -18.94
N HIS A 87 -9.40 -3.74 -18.93
CA HIS A 87 -9.31 -4.56 -20.14
C HIS A 87 -10.23 -5.76 -20.02
N LYS A 88 -10.63 -6.31 -21.17
CA LYS A 88 -11.43 -7.53 -21.27
C LYS A 88 -10.61 -8.66 -21.86
N VAL A 89 -10.72 -9.86 -21.30
CA VAL A 89 -10.13 -11.09 -21.81
C VAL A 89 -11.26 -12.08 -22.03
N GLN A 90 -11.42 -12.56 -23.27
CA GLN A 90 -12.54 -13.42 -23.68
C GLN A 90 -12.30 -14.90 -23.37
N THR A 91 -11.06 -15.36 -23.50
CA THR A 91 -10.67 -16.77 -23.37
C THR A 91 -9.30 -16.86 -22.69
N PRO A 92 -8.97 -18.02 -22.09
CA PRO A 92 -7.63 -18.24 -21.53
C PRO A 92 -6.52 -17.97 -22.56
N GLY A 93 -5.56 -17.13 -22.20
CA GLY A 93 -4.46 -16.71 -23.08
C GLY A 93 -4.87 -15.76 -24.21
N GLY A 94 -6.13 -15.31 -24.24
CA GLY A 94 -6.64 -14.39 -25.26
C GLY A 94 -6.10 -12.96 -25.12
N ALA A 95 -6.29 -12.16 -26.17
CA ALA A 95 -5.90 -10.78 -26.20
C ALA A 95 -6.55 -9.97 -25.07
N ARG A 96 -5.81 -9.00 -24.52
CA ARG A 96 -6.28 -8.04 -23.52
C ARG A 96 -6.86 -6.83 -24.26
N GLN A 97 -8.16 -6.84 -24.51
CA GLN A 97 -8.85 -5.73 -25.18
C GLN A 97 -9.02 -4.58 -24.19
N GLN A 98 -8.42 -3.43 -24.45
CA GLN A 98 -8.59 -2.23 -23.62
C GLN A 98 -10.02 -1.70 -23.74
N MET A 99 -10.64 -1.37 -22.61
CA MET A 99 -12.03 -0.91 -22.52
C MET A 99 -12.12 0.55 -22.09
N THR A 100 -11.15 1.06 -21.31
CA THR A 100 -11.13 2.44 -20.83
C THR A 100 -9.84 3.15 -21.24
N TRP A 101 -9.89 4.48 -21.43
CA TRP A 101 -8.77 5.33 -21.85
C TRP A 101 -8.72 6.60 -21.00
N PHE A 102 -8.91 6.46 -19.68
CA PHE A 102 -8.82 7.60 -18.78
C PHE A 102 -7.35 8.04 -18.63
N ARG A 103 -7.15 9.33 -18.41
CA ARG A 103 -5.81 9.86 -18.09
C ARG A 103 -5.33 9.42 -16.71
N GLU A 104 -6.27 9.28 -15.79
CA GLU A 104 -6.00 8.86 -14.42
C GLU A 104 -6.06 7.33 -14.29
N PRO A 105 -5.33 6.75 -13.33
CA PRO A 105 -5.43 5.31 -13.06
C PRO A 105 -6.80 4.97 -12.49
N ILE A 106 -7.36 3.84 -12.92
CA ILE A 106 -8.59 3.31 -12.32
C ILE A 106 -8.30 2.74 -10.92
N GLY A 107 -9.21 3.01 -9.97
CA GLY A 107 -9.20 2.45 -8.62
C GLY A 107 -9.99 1.15 -8.50
N GLN A 108 -11.05 1.15 -7.68
CA GLN A 108 -11.96 0.02 -7.53
C GLN A 108 -12.89 -0.10 -8.76
N VAL A 109 -13.22 -1.34 -9.11
CA VAL A 109 -14.16 -1.63 -10.18
C VAL A 109 -15.12 -2.71 -9.69
N VAL A 110 -16.42 -2.42 -9.77
CA VAL A 110 -17.49 -3.36 -9.42
C VAL A 110 -18.51 -3.44 -10.56
N ARG A 111 -18.75 -4.63 -11.04
CA ARG A 111 -19.72 -4.88 -12.13
C ARG A 111 -21.15 -4.83 -11.57
N ARG A 112 -22.03 -4.15 -12.31
CA ARG A 112 -23.47 -4.10 -12.00
C ARG A 112 -24.11 -5.48 -12.18
N PRO A 113 -24.91 -6.00 -11.23
CA PRO A 113 -25.65 -7.23 -11.39
C PRO A 113 -26.58 -7.18 -12.63
N GLY A 114 -26.62 -8.28 -13.40
CA GLY A 114 -27.45 -8.38 -14.61
C GLY A 114 -27.02 -7.48 -15.77
N SER A 115 -25.82 -6.91 -15.73
CA SER A 115 -25.28 -6.02 -16.75
C SER A 115 -23.76 -6.12 -16.80
N ASP A 116 -23.15 -5.69 -17.90
CA ASP A 116 -21.71 -5.49 -18.02
C ASP A 116 -21.27 -4.08 -17.58
N GLU A 117 -22.17 -3.19 -17.18
CA GLU A 117 -21.81 -1.86 -16.66
C GLU A 117 -20.90 -1.97 -15.43
N LEU A 118 -19.93 -1.07 -15.33
CA LEU A 118 -18.92 -1.04 -14.29
C LEU A 118 -19.00 0.28 -13.52
N ALA A 119 -19.17 0.22 -12.18
CA ALA A 119 -18.86 1.36 -11.33
C ALA A 119 -17.36 1.36 -11.04
N ILE A 120 -16.71 2.44 -11.43
CA ILE A 120 -15.25 2.62 -11.36
C ILE A 120 -14.96 3.80 -10.42
N THR A 121 -14.07 3.61 -9.44
CA THR A 121 -13.52 4.77 -8.73
C THR A 121 -12.29 5.28 -9.44
N MET A 122 -12.11 6.58 -9.46
CA MET A 122 -10.97 7.23 -10.08
C MET A 122 -10.67 8.53 -9.35
N ASP A 123 -9.41 8.75 -9.07
CA ASP A 123 -8.88 9.96 -8.45
C ASP A 123 -8.30 10.90 -9.51
N ARG A 124 -8.03 12.15 -9.15
CA ARG A 124 -7.35 13.12 -10.00
C ARG A 124 -6.01 13.52 -9.37
N GLY A 125 -4.94 13.29 -10.10
CA GLY A 125 -3.60 13.76 -9.72
C GLY A 125 -3.02 13.13 -8.45
N GLY A 126 -3.60 12.05 -7.91
CA GLY A 126 -3.12 11.34 -6.73
C GLY A 126 -3.62 11.88 -5.39
N GLY A 127 -4.53 12.87 -5.37
CA GLY A 127 -5.04 13.51 -4.16
C GLY A 127 -6.05 12.68 -3.35
N GLU A 128 -6.32 11.43 -3.76
CA GLU A 128 -7.29 10.50 -3.13
C GLU A 128 -8.73 11.00 -3.03
N GLN A 129 -9.10 12.03 -3.81
CA GLN A 129 -10.47 12.51 -3.93
C GLN A 129 -11.24 11.70 -4.99
N ASP A 130 -11.36 10.40 -4.73
CA ASP A 130 -11.96 9.45 -5.66
C ASP A 130 -13.40 9.82 -6.03
N GLN A 131 -13.70 9.72 -7.32
CA GLN A 131 -15.03 9.86 -7.88
C GLN A 131 -15.54 8.53 -8.40
N ILE A 132 -16.87 8.30 -8.35
CA ILE A 132 -17.52 7.11 -8.87
C ILE A 132 -18.06 7.41 -10.26
N ILE A 133 -17.61 6.65 -11.24
CA ILE A 133 -18.01 6.75 -12.65
C ILE A 133 -18.71 5.45 -13.03
N LEU A 134 -19.88 5.53 -13.66
CA LEU A 134 -20.52 4.41 -14.33
C LEU A 134 -20.01 4.35 -15.76
N PHE A 135 -19.43 3.22 -16.14
CA PHE A 135 -18.91 2.96 -17.48
C PHE A 135 -19.67 1.80 -18.13
N ASP A 136 -20.18 2.02 -19.33
CA ASP A 136 -20.78 0.97 -20.16
C ASP A 136 -19.75 0.46 -21.18
N PRO A 137 -19.23 -0.76 -21.04
CA PRO A 137 -18.24 -1.32 -21.96
C PRO A 137 -18.77 -1.66 -23.36
N VAL A 138 -20.08 -1.65 -23.57
CA VAL A 138 -20.68 -1.90 -24.89
C VAL A 138 -20.70 -0.62 -25.73
N SER A 139 -21.18 0.47 -25.15
CA SER A 139 -21.25 1.77 -25.83
C SER A 139 -20.00 2.65 -25.65
N ALA A 140 -19.08 2.23 -24.78
CA ALA A 140 -17.90 2.99 -24.30
C ALA A 140 -18.26 4.36 -23.69
N ARG A 141 -19.49 4.54 -23.20
CA ARG A 141 -19.94 5.77 -22.53
C ARG A 141 -19.65 5.72 -21.04
N SER A 142 -19.29 6.85 -20.49
CA SER A 142 -19.12 7.03 -19.04
C SER A 142 -20.00 8.16 -18.52
N ARG A 143 -20.49 8.00 -17.29
CA ARG A 143 -21.28 9.01 -16.56
C ARG A 143 -20.77 9.10 -15.12
N MET A 144 -20.54 10.34 -14.64
CA MET A 144 -20.23 10.61 -13.23
C MET A 144 -21.46 10.28 -12.37
N LEU A 145 -21.24 9.53 -11.28
CA LEU A 145 -22.27 9.25 -10.27
C LEU A 145 -22.09 10.06 -8.99
N SER A 146 -20.88 10.48 -8.69
CA SER A 146 -20.56 11.26 -7.49
C SER A 146 -20.56 12.77 -7.78
N ASN A 147 -20.49 13.58 -6.72
CA ASN A 147 -20.64 15.05 -6.77
C ASN A 147 -19.39 15.82 -7.20
N ASN A 148 -18.26 15.16 -7.46
CA ASN A 148 -16.97 15.74 -7.84
C ASN A 148 -16.26 16.61 -6.76
N ASP A 149 -16.87 16.77 -5.56
CA ASP A 149 -16.38 17.68 -4.50
C ASP A 149 -15.97 16.94 -3.22
N SER A 150 -16.07 15.62 -3.21
CA SER A 150 -15.79 14.78 -2.04
C SER A 150 -15.11 13.48 -2.43
N ARG A 151 -14.52 12.83 -1.43
CA ARG A 151 -13.93 11.52 -1.57
C ARG A 151 -15.01 10.44 -1.53
N ASN A 152 -15.13 9.61 -2.58
CA ASN A 152 -16.16 8.59 -2.72
C ASN A 152 -15.54 7.23 -3.00
N ARG A 153 -15.70 6.25 -2.11
CA ARG A 153 -15.06 4.93 -2.17
C ARG A 153 -16.02 3.80 -1.86
N LYS A 154 -15.54 2.58 -2.06
CA LYS A 154 -16.25 1.33 -1.75
C LYS A 154 -17.64 1.24 -2.40
N PRO A 155 -17.78 1.47 -3.71
CA PRO A 155 -19.06 1.28 -4.38
C PRO A 155 -19.51 -0.18 -4.26
N LEU A 156 -20.79 -0.38 -3.89
CA LEU A 156 -21.41 -1.68 -3.70
C LEU A 156 -22.82 -1.68 -4.29
N TRP A 157 -23.09 -2.56 -5.23
CA TRP A 157 -24.40 -2.70 -5.86
C TRP A 157 -25.39 -3.46 -5.00
N SER A 158 -26.67 -3.03 -5.01
CA SER A 158 -27.78 -3.87 -4.59
C SER A 158 -27.93 -5.09 -5.51
N PRO A 159 -28.55 -6.19 -5.04
CA PRO A 159 -28.65 -7.42 -5.86
C PRO A 159 -29.36 -7.26 -7.20
N ASP A 160 -30.30 -6.29 -7.30
CA ASP A 160 -31.03 -5.94 -8.53
C ASP A 160 -30.30 -4.88 -9.39
N GLY A 161 -29.19 -4.35 -8.89
CA GLY A 161 -28.41 -3.32 -9.58
C GLY A 161 -29.06 -1.94 -9.65
N SER A 162 -30.16 -1.68 -8.93
CA SER A 162 -30.84 -0.39 -8.93
C SER A 162 -30.24 0.64 -8.00
N LEU A 163 -29.62 0.19 -6.90
CA LEU A 163 -29.01 1.00 -5.87
C LEU A 163 -27.48 0.80 -5.81
N LEU A 164 -26.78 1.85 -5.40
CA LEU A 164 -25.35 1.84 -5.13
C LEU A 164 -25.09 2.39 -3.73
N ALA A 165 -24.63 1.55 -2.80
CA ALA A 165 -24.11 2.01 -1.52
C ALA A 165 -22.63 2.37 -1.66
N PHE A 166 -22.19 3.40 -0.95
CA PHE A 166 -20.81 3.87 -1.03
C PHE A 166 -20.41 4.65 0.22
N GLN A 167 -19.11 4.78 0.42
CA GLN A 167 -18.51 5.61 1.46
C GLN A 167 -18.22 7.00 0.88
N SER A 168 -18.57 8.08 1.61
CA SER A 168 -18.29 9.43 1.13
C SER A 168 -18.02 10.43 2.26
N THR A 169 -17.15 11.40 1.98
CA THR A 169 -16.91 12.57 2.85
C THR A 169 -17.80 13.77 2.53
N ARG A 170 -18.81 13.63 1.67
CA ARG A 170 -19.63 14.75 1.14
C ARG A 170 -20.37 15.56 2.20
N ARG A 171 -20.61 15.01 3.41
CA ARG A 171 -21.30 15.71 4.48
C ARG A 171 -20.49 16.91 5.02
N ASN A 172 -19.18 16.74 5.20
CA ASN A 172 -18.34 17.73 5.87
C ASN A 172 -16.84 17.72 5.43
N GLY A 173 -16.49 17.00 4.37
CA GLY A 173 -15.12 16.87 3.88
C GLY A 173 -14.20 15.95 4.71
N ARG A 174 -14.65 15.46 5.87
CA ARG A 174 -13.81 14.76 6.88
C ARG A 174 -14.28 13.35 7.18
N SER A 175 -15.58 13.20 7.45
CA SER A 175 -16.15 11.94 7.92
C SER A 175 -16.47 11.02 6.76
N ASN A 176 -15.93 9.80 6.82
CA ASN A 176 -16.26 8.77 5.84
C ASN A 176 -17.58 8.10 6.22
N ASP A 177 -18.68 8.71 5.80
CA ASP A 177 -20.05 8.29 6.07
C ASP A 177 -20.55 7.24 5.07
N LEU A 178 -21.62 6.53 5.44
CA LEU A 178 -22.29 5.59 4.55
C LEU A 178 -23.44 6.29 3.79
N TRP A 179 -23.41 6.18 2.48
CA TRP A 179 -24.38 6.77 1.57
C TRP A 179 -25.01 5.73 0.66
N LEU A 180 -26.21 6.02 0.17
CA LEU A 180 -26.96 5.23 -0.79
C LEU A 180 -27.48 6.11 -1.92
N MET A 181 -27.36 5.67 -3.18
CA MET A 181 -27.96 6.37 -4.30
C MET A 181 -28.77 5.43 -5.18
N LYS A 182 -29.83 5.94 -5.78
CA LYS A 182 -30.44 5.36 -6.97
C LYS A 182 -29.58 5.71 -8.18
N VAL A 183 -29.18 4.71 -8.96
CA VAL A 183 -28.25 4.94 -10.07
C VAL A 183 -28.78 5.86 -11.14
N ASN A 184 -30.09 5.91 -11.32
CA ASN A 184 -30.75 6.79 -12.29
C ASN A 184 -30.94 8.23 -11.77
N GLU A 185 -30.80 8.46 -10.46
CA GLU A 185 -31.00 9.75 -9.76
C GLU A 185 -29.81 9.99 -8.79
N PRO A 186 -28.55 9.99 -9.27
CA PRO A 186 -27.38 10.03 -8.39
C PRO A 186 -27.25 11.33 -7.59
N GLU A 187 -27.84 12.42 -8.06
CA GLU A 187 -27.92 13.71 -7.35
C GLU A 187 -28.72 13.62 -6.04
N ASN A 188 -29.67 12.69 -5.95
CA ASN A 188 -30.53 12.46 -4.78
C ASN A 188 -29.95 11.39 -3.83
N ALA A 189 -28.61 11.30 -3.71
CA ALA A 189 -27.98 10.36 -2.79
C ALA A 189 -28.35 10.66 -1.34
N GLU A 190 -28.71 9.61 -0.60
CA GLU A 190 -29.17 9.64 0.79
C GLU A 190 -28.04 9.29 1.75
N LEU A 191 -27.90 10.05 2.85
CA LEU A 191 -27.04 9.69 3.96
C LEU A 191 -27.70 8.58 4.80
N LEU A 192 -27.10 7.41 4.85
CA LEU A 192 -27.62 6.29 5.68
C LEU A 192 -27.08 6.35 7.11
N LEU A 193 -25.76 6.55 7.27
CA LEU A 193 -25.12 6.56 8.58
C LEU A 193 -24.03 7.62 8.64
N GLU A 194 -24.07 8.43 9.70
CA GLU A 194 -22.99 9.36 10.04
C GLU A 194 -21.90 8.61 10.83
N ALA A 195 -20.67 8.68 10.35
CA ALA A 195 -19.55 8.07 11.05
C ALA A 195 -19.20 8.90 12.30
N PRO A 196 -19.08 8.26 13.48
CA PRO A 196 -18.54 8.92 14.66
C PRO A 196 -17.12 9.46 14.40
N ALA A 197 -16.77 10.56 15.09
CA ALA A 197 -15.44 11.13 14.99
C ALA A 197 -14.35 10.09 15.32
N GLY A 198 -13.34 9.97 14.47
CA GLY A 198 -12.28 8.97 14.62
C GLY A 198 -12.61 7.59 14.06
N SER A 199 -13.75 7.41 13.39
CA SER A 199 -14.09 6.16 12.72
C SER A 199 -14.57 6.38 11.29
N TRP A 200 -14.84 5.28 10.57
CA TRP A 200 -15.53 5.33 9.30
C TRP A 200 -16.54 4.17 9.16
N TYR A 201 -17.61 4.42 8.38
CA TYR A 201 -18.50 3.39 7.90
C TYR A 201 -18.22 3.05 6.44
N GLY A 202 -18.40 1.77 6.06
CA GLY A 202 -18.33 1.33 4.68
C GLY A 202 -19.28 0.18 4.41
N PRO A 203 -19.94 0.14 3.23
CA PRO A 203 -20.80 -0.98 2.83
C PRO A 203 -19.93 -2.20 2.53
N VAL A 204 -20.45 -3.40 2.84
CA VAL A 204 -19.75 -4.66 2.62
C VAL A 204 -20.52 -5.58 1.69
N ASP A 205 -21.78 -5.90 2.01
CA ASP A 205 -22.63 -6.76 1.18
C ASP A 205 -24.11 -6.49 1.46
N PHE A 206 -24.95 -6.60 0.44
CA PHE A 206 -26.40 -6.63 0.58
C PHE A 206 -26.88 -8.07 0.79
N SER A 207 -27.90 -8.25 1.63
CA SER A 207 -28.65 -9.50 1.65
C SER A 207 -29.32 -9.74 0.27
N ARG A 208 -29.48 -11.00 -0.13
CA ARG A 208 -30.06 -11.33 -1.46
C ARG A 208 -31.43 -10.73 -1.73
N ASN A 209 -32.25 -10.56 -0.67
CA ASN A 209 -33.56 -9.94 -0.76
C ASN A 209 -33.51 -8.40 -0.75
N GLY A 210 -32.32 -7.80 -0.70
CA GLY A 210 -32.11 -6.35 -0.69
C GLY A 210 -32.54 -5.64 0.60
N ARG A 211 -33.03 -6.37 1.63
CA ARG A 211 -33.51 -5.76 2.87
C ARG A 211 -32.41 -5.28 3.78
N TYR A 212 -31.35 -6.07 3.92
CA TYR A 212 -30.27 -5.79 4.86
C TYR A 212 -28.98 -5.39 4.14
N LEU A 213 -28.22 -4.51 4.78
CA LEU A 213 -26.85 -4.14 4.40
C LEU A 213 -25.91 -4.48 5.57
N LEU A 214 -24.86 -5.27 5.30
CA LEU A 214 -23.71 -5.39 6.20
C LEU A 214 -22.86 -4.15 6.11
N VAL A 215 -22.59 -3.55 7.26
CA VAL A 215 -21.81 -2.32 7.39
C VAL A 215 -20.59 -2.57 8.25
N GLN A 216 -19.42 -2.25 7.74
CA GLN A 216 -18.18 -2.22 8.49
C GLN A 216 -18.01 -0.87 9.17
N GLN A 217 -17.83 -0.85 10.49
CA GLN A 217 -17.23 0.27 11.20
C GLN A 217 -15.78 -0.04 11.51
N PHE A 218 -14.91 0.93 11.33
CA PHE A 218 -13.50 0.80 11.60
C PHE A 218 -13.04 1.98 12.46
N TRP A 219 -12.41 1.69 13.58
CA TRP A 219 -11.78 2.65 14.47
C TRP A 219 -10.26 2.66 14.30
N ASN A 220 -9.65 1.48 14.32
CA ASN A 220 -8.22 1.25 14.09
C ASN A 220 -7.99 -0.23 13.74
N VAL A 221 -6.75 -0.65 13.63
CA VAL A 221 -6.38 -2.03 13.24
C VAL A 221 -6.81 -3.09 14.26
N ASP A 222 -6.97 -2.71 15.51
CA ASP A 222 -7.36 -3.59 16.63
C ASP A 222 -8.83 -3.43 17.06
N ASP A 223 -9.53 -2.42 16.55
CA ASP A 223 -10.96 -2.20 16.83
C ASP A 223 -11.73 -1.95 15.53
N SER A 224 -12.49 -2.94 15.13
CA SER A 224 -13.48 -2.81 14.06
C SER A 224 -14.72 -3.63 14.35
N ARG A 225 -15.90 -3.11 13.96
CA ARG A 225 -17.22 -3.66 14.31
C ARG A 225 -18.06 -3.85 13.09
N ILE A 226 -18.97 -4.81 13.14
CA ILE A 226 -19.86 -5.15 12.04
C ILE A 226 -21.29 -4.87 12.47
N TYR A 227 -22.00 -4.13 11.64
CA TYR A 227 -23.40 -3.79 11.86
C TYR A 227 -24.28 -4.38 10.76
N LEU A 228 -25.51 -4.68 11.15
CA LEU A 228 -26.61 -5.00 10.26
C LEU A 228 -27.55 -3.79 10.21
N LEU A 229 -27.69 -3.19 9.03
CA LEU A 229 -28.64 -2.11 8.76
C LEU A 229 -29.84 -2.66 8.02
N ASP A 230 -31.04 -2.53 8.61
CA ASP A 230 -32.30 -2.80 7.90
C ASP A 230 -32.69 -1.57 7.06
N LEU A 231 -32.77 -1.76 5.74
CA LEU A 231 -33.06 -0.65 4.82
C LEU A 231 -34.52 -0.22 4.81
N ASN A 232 -35.44 -1.00 5.40
CA ASN A 232 -36.87 -0.67 5.48
C ASN A 232 -37.16 0.33 6.60
N ASP A 233 -36.66 0.07 7.82
CA ASP A 233 -36.93 0.88 9.00
C ASP A 233 -35.71 1.69 9.49
N ARG A 234 -34.55 1.52 8.83
CA ARG A 234 -33.27 2.18 9.16
C ARG A 234 -32.67 1.76 10.51
N SER A 235 -33.16 0.69 11.10
CA SER A 235 -32.58 0.17 12.34
C SER A 235 -31.16 -0.35 12.12
N LEU A 236 -30.26 -0.02 13.04
CA LEU A 236 -28.85 -0.40 13.02
C LEU A 236 -28.52 -1.24 14.26
N ARG A 237 -28.01 -2.44 14.06
CA ARG A 237 -27.64 -3.35 15.14
C ARG A 237 -26.22 -3.88 14.96
N MET A 238 -25.39 -3.78 16.00
CA MET A 238 -24.07 -4.41 16.02
C MET A 238 -24.25 -5.95 16.04
N VAL A 239 -23.59 -6.64 15.11
CA VAL A 239 -23.69 -8.10 14.95
C VAL A 239 -22.35 -8.82 15.18
N ALA A 240 -21.24 -8.11 15.17
CA ALA A 240 -19.94 -8.62 15.61
C ALA A 240 -19.04 -7.47 16.07
N GLY A 241 -18.13 -7.77 16.99
CA GLY A 241 -17.29 -6.81 17.69
C GLY A 241 -17.80 -6.49 19.09
N SER A 242 -17.05 -5.70 19.84
CA SER A 242 -17.34 -5.28 21.20
C SER A 242 -16.80 -3.86 21.45
N THR A 243 -17.50 -3.12 22.32
CA THR A 243 -17.01 -1.84 22.84
C THR A 243 -16.11 -2.00 24.07
N GLU A 244 -16.28 -3.09 24.81
CA GLU A 244 -15.56 -3.38 26.05
C GLU A 244 -14.26 -4.15 25.78
N ASN A 245 -14.32 -5.07 24.81
CA ASN A 245 -13.19 -5.90 24.39
C ASN A 245 -12.95 -5.73 22.90
N PRO A 246 -12.26 -4.67 22.47
CA PRO A 246 -11.98 -4.42 21.07
C PRO A 246 -11.26 -5.57 20.38
N SER A 247 -11.57 -5.80 19.12
CA SER A 247 -10.92 -6.80 18.27
C SER A 247 -11.11 -6.43 16.80
N ALA A 248 -10.21 -6.91 15.95
CA ALA A 248 -10.34 -6.75 14.52
C ALA A 248 -11.42 -7.69 13.97
N ASN A 249 -12.48 -7.11 13.40
CA ASN A 249 -13.59 -7.84 12.79
C ASN A 249 -13.82 -7.30 11.38
N ARG A 250 -13.57 -8.10 10.37
CA ARG A 250 -13.72 -7.71 8.96
C ARG A 250 -14.85 -8.48 8.31
N ALA A 251 -15.97 -7.82 8.07
CA ALA A 251 -17.10 -8.40 7.35
C ALA A 251 -16.69 -8.80 5.92
N VAL A 252 -17.25 -9.88 5.41
CA VAL A 252 -16.96 -10.36 4.06
C VAL A 252 -18.23 -10.46 3.20
N SER A 253 -19.23 -11.22 3.61
CA SER A 253 -20.48 -11.34 2.85
C SER A 253 -21.58 -12.01 3.66
N PHE A 254 -22.85 -11.79 3.26
CA PHE A 254 -23.94 -12.63 3.69
C PHE A 254 -23.75 -14.08 3.22
N ASP A 255 -24.32 -15.03 3.96
CA ASP A 255 -24.58 -16.34 3.41
C ASP A 255 -25.70 -16.25 2.34
N ARG A 256 -25.79 -17.24 1.46
CA ARG A 256 -26.73 -17.18 0.33
C ARG A 256 -28.19 -17.50 0.68
N ARG A 257 -28.49 -17.70 1.98
CA ARG A 257 -29.84 -17.92 2.53
C ARG A 257 -30.35 -16.74 3.33
N ASN A 258 -29.55 -15.67 3.47
CA ASN A 258 -29.80 -14.51 4.33
C ASN A 258 -29.96 -14.86 5.83
N GLY A 259 -29.48 -16.03 6.26
CA GLY A 259 -29.59 -16.48 7.67
C GLY A 259 -28.39 -16.06 8.51
N GLY A 260 -27.31 -15.62 7.90
CA GLY A 260 -26.08 -15.24 8.58
C GLY A 260 -25.08 -14.59 7.63
N PHE A 261 -23.90 -14.34 8.15
CA PHE A 261 -22.81 -13.71 7.41
C PHE A 261 -21.45 -14.31 7.77
N TYR A 262 -20.51 -14.17 6.85
CA TYR A 262 -19.12 -14.55 7.03
C TYR A 262 -18.27 -13.31 7.35
N TYR A 263 -17.34 -13.47 8.28
CA TYR A 263 -16.37 -12.43 8.62
C TYR A 263 -15.05 -13.04 9.08
N ILE A 264 -14.00 -12.25 9.12
CA ILE A 264 -12.68 -12.63 9.58
C ILE A 264 -12.42 -11.87 10.87
N THR A 265 -11.99 -12.57 11.93
CA THR A 265 -11.84 -11.98 13.26
C THR A 265 -10.68 -12.59 14.04
N ASN A 266 -10.03 -11.77 14.88
CA ASN A 266 -9.01 -12.21 15.85
C ASN A 266 -9.55 -12.29 17.30
N THR A 267 -10.86 -12.23 17.50
CA THR A 267 -11.51 -12.18 18.83
C THR A 267 -11.06 -13.30 19.80
N ARG A 268 -10.63 -14.46 19.29
CA ARG A 268 -10.23 -15.62 20.11
C ARG A 268 -8.73 -15.74 20.38
N GLY A 269 -7.92 -14.88 19.81
CA GLY A 269 -6.48 -15.00 19.95
C GLY A 269 -5.70 -14.24 18.90
N ARG A 270 -4.48 -14.72 18.62
CA ARG A 270 -3.48 -14.02 17.83
C ARG A 270 -3.76 -14.04 16.32
N ALA A 271 -4.24 -15.17 15.79
CA ALA A 271 -4.52 -15.31 14.37
C ALA A 271 -5.95 -14.88 14.01
N ALA A 272 -6.09 -14.24 12.84
CA ALA A 272 -7.39 -13.89 12.28
C ALA A 272 -8.07 -15.12 11.65
N GLU A 273 -9.23 -15.53 12.18
CA GLU A 273 -9.99 -16.70 11.79
C GLU A 273 -11.21 -16.34 10.94
N LEU A 274 -11.59 -17.23 10.02
CA LEU A 274 -12.88 -17.15 9.34
C LEU A 274 -13.98 -17.63 10.30
N ALA A 275 -15.00 -16.81 10.49
CA ALA A 275 -16.19 -17.13 11.27
C ALA A 275 -17.47 -16.95 10.43
N TRP A 276 -18.52 -17.68 10.83
CA TRP A 276 -19.89 -17.46 10.39
C TRP A 276 -20.76 -17.17 11.59
N GLN A 277 -21.68 -16.21 11.49
CA GLN A 277 -22.62 -15.87 12.53
C GLN A 277 -24.02 -15.65 11.94
N SER A 278 -25.06 -16.09 12.68
CA SER A 278 -26.45 -15.81 12.35
C SER A 278 -26.74 -14.31 12.48
N ILE A 279 -27.67 -13.81 11.65
CA ILE A 279 -28.20 -12.45 11.83
C ILE A 279 -29.20 -12.33 12.99
N GLU A 280 -29.69 -13.46 13.54
CA GLU A 280 -30.58 -13.45 14.71
C GLU A 280 -29.83 -12.89 15.93
N PRO A 281 -30.56 -12.20 16.85
CA PRO A 281 -29.99 -11.74 18.12
C PRO A 281 -29.40 -12.86 18.97
N ASP A 282 -28.45 -12.52 19.82
CA ASP A 282 -27.89 -13.38 20.87
C ASP A 282 -27.29 -14.72 20.37
N THR A 283 -26.78 -14.73 19.15
CA THR A 283 -26.14 -15.91 18.56
C THR A 283 -24.63 -15.89 18.73
N VAL A 284 -24.06 -17.08 18.93
CA VAL A 284 -22.63 -17.28 19.10
C VAL A 284 -21.96 -17.54 17.73
N PRO A 285 -20.84 -16.91 17.44
CA PRO A 285 -20.10 -17.14 16.19
C PRO A 285 -19.54 -18.56 16.07
N GLN A 286 -19.56 -19.10 14.88
CA GLN A 286 -19.02 -20.40 14.54
C GLN A 286 -17.69 -20.22 13.80
N PHE A 287 -16.59 -20.56 14.45
CA PHE A 287 -15.26 -20.45 13.88
C PHE A 287 -14.99 -21.61 12.91
N LEU A 288 -14.74 -21.30 11.67
CA LEU A 288 -14.61 -22.27 10.58
C LEU A 288 -13.18 -22.74 10.36
N THR A 289 -12.19 -21.99 10.84
CA THR A 289 -10.75 -22.22 10.61
C THR A 289 -9.96 -22.36 11.91
N ALA A 290 -10.60 -22.70 13.02
CA ALA A 290 -9.99 -22.82 14.37
C ALA A 290 -8.75 -23.74 14.46
N GLY A 291 -8.54 -24.64 13.49
CA GLY A 291 -7.35 -25.49 13.42
C GLY A 291 -6.17 -24.91 12.64
N ILE A 292 -6.30 -23.68 12.12
CA ILE A 292 -5.25 -22.99 11.36
C ILE A 292 -4.63 -21.92 12.24
N ARG A 293 -3.32 -21.97 12.44
CA ARG A 293 -2.57 -21.00 13.26
C ARG A 293 -2.22 -19.70 12.53
N TRP A 294 -2.56 -19.58 11.26
CA TRP A 294 -2.22 -18.46 10.38
C TRP A 294 -3.44 -17.63 10.05
N ASP A 295 -3.23 -16.35 9.82
CA ASP A 295 -4.28 -15.43 9.44
C ASP A 295 -4.99 -15.85 8.16
N VAL A 296 -6.33 -15.86 8.21
CA VAL A 296 -7.15 -15.88 7.01
C VAL A 296 -7.16 -14.47 6.44
N SER A 297 -6.57 -14.32 5.26
CA SER A 297 -6.43 -13.02 4.59
C SER A 297 -7.56 -12.69 3.61
N ASP A 298 -8.27 -13.68 3.07
CA ASP A 298 -9.34 -13.48 2.10
C ASP A 298 -10.35 -14.63 2.14
N PHE A 299 -11.61 -14.35 1.76
CA PHE A 299 -12.67 -15.35 1.65
C PHE A 299 -13.68 -14.97 0.57
N ALA A 300 -14.22 -15.97 -0.11
CA ALA A 300 -15.35 -15.85 -1.01
C ALA A 300 -16.30 -17.03 -0.85
N VAL A 301 -17.60 -16.81 -1.09
CA VAL A 301 -18.64 -17.85 -1.10
C VAL A 301 -19.25 -17.94 -2.51
N SER A 302 -19.55 -19.18 -2.97
CA SER A 302 -20.19 -19.44 -4.26
C SER A 302 -21.64 -18.94 -4.25
N ASP A 303 -22.20 -18.64 -5.43
CA ASP A 303 -23.57 -18.13 -5.54
C ASP A 303 -24.63 -19.13 -5.07
N ASP A 304 -24.38 -20.43 -5.21
CA ASP A 304 -25.27 -21.48 -4.66
C ASP A 304 -25.07 -21.69 -3.15
N GLY A 305 -24.13 -20.99 -2.53
CA GLY A 305 -23.84 -21.05 -1.11
C GLY A 305 -23.21 -22.34 -0.61
N LYS A 306 -22.85 -23.28 -1.50
CA LYS A 306 -22.33 -24.59 -1.08
C LYS A 306 -20.83 -24.62 -0.85
N ARG A 307 -20.10 -23.71 -1.45
CA ARG A 307 -18.63 -23.63 -1.44
C ARG A 307 -18.15 -22.32 -0.85
N GLY A 308 -17.08 -22.38 -0.08
CA GLY A 308 -16.24 -21.27 0.25
C GLY A 308 -14.82 -21.47 -0.32
N ALA A 309 -14.12 -20.39 -0.54
CA ALA A 309 -12.69 -20.37 -0.83
C ALA A 309 -12.04 -19.35 0.07
N PHE A 310 -11.01 -19.75 0.84
CA PHE A 310 -10.27 -18.84 1.68
C PHE A 310 -8.77 -18.94 1.45
N VAL A 311 -8.07 -17.85 1.75
CA VAL A 311 -6.63 -17.72 1.61
C VAL A 311 -6.04 -17.48 2.99
N THR A 312 -4.95 -18.19 3.34
CA THR A 312 -4.16 -17.93 4.53
C THR A 312 -2.85 -17.23 4.17
N ASN A 313 -2.31 -16.49 5.14
CA ASN A 313 -0.97 -15.90 5.09
C ASN A 313 -0.04 -16.72 5.98
N GLU A 314 0.77 -17.57 5.38
CA GLU A 314 1.69 -18.47 6.09
C GLU A 314 3.13 -17.95 5.90
N GLU A 315 3.66 -17.18 6.85
CA GLU A 315 4.98 -16.53 6.80
C GLU A 315 5.20 -15.75 5.47
N GLY A 316 4.22 -14.94 5.10
CA GLY A 316 4.30 -14.15 3.87
C GLY A 316 3.85 -14.89 2.61
N ILE A 317 3.64 -16.19 2.64
CA ILE A 317 3.21 -17.00 1.50
C ILE A 317 1.72 -17.33 1.59
N SER A 318 0.99 -17.21 0.49
CA SER A 318 -0.43 -17.54 0.47
C SER A 318 -0.69 -19.03 0.29
N ARG A 319 -1.74 -19.53 0.97
CA ARG A 319 -2.30 -20.86 0.72
C ARG A 319 -3.80 -20.75 0.47
N LEU A 320 -4.27 -21.42 -0.58
CA LEU A 320 -5.69 -21.46 -0.95
C LEU A 320 -6.35 -22.72 -0.43
N TYR A 321 -7.52 -22.57 0.17
CA TYR A 321 -8.34 -23.64 0.67
C TYR A 321 -9.75 -23.58 0.07
N LEU A 322 -10.37 -24.75 -0.15
CA LEU A 322 -11.78 -24.88 -0.48
C LEU A 322 -12.54 -25.40 0.72
N LEU A 323 -13.66 -24.77 1.04
CA LEU A 323 -14.53 -25.04 2.15
C LEU A 323 -15.89 -25.58 1.68
N ASN A 324 -16.38 -26.61 2.30
CA ASN A 324 -17.78 -27.01 2.22
C ASN A 324 -18.56 -26.25 3.30
N THR A 325 -19.42 -25.33 2.90
CA THR A 325 -20.13 -24.44 3.85
C THR A 325 -21.11 -25.19 4.75
N LYS A 326 -21.69 -26.32 4.29
CA LYS A 326 -22.63 -27.13 5.07
C LYS A 326 -21.92 -28.01 6.11
N THR A 327 -20.87 -28.74 5.69
CA THR A 327 -20.16 -29.67 6.58
C THR A 327 -19.02 -29.02 7.34
N ARG A 328 -18.64 -27.79 6.94
CA ARG A 328 -17.51 -27.01 7.49
C ARG A 328 -16.14 -27.67 7.30
N ARG A 329 -16.07 -28.70 6.47
CA ARG A 329 -14.81 -29.35 6.09
C ARG A 329 -14.11 -28.51 5.04
N TYR A 330 -12.81 -28.34 5.15
CA TYR A 330 -11.99 -27.68 4.17
C TYR A 330 -10.78 -28.53 3.76
N SER A 331 -10.23 -28.27 2.60
CA SER A 331 -8.98 -28.86 2.15
C SER A 331 -8.12 -27.85 1.40
N ARG A 332 -6.81 -27.94 1.65
CA ARG A 332 -5.82 -27.11 0.93
C ARG A 332 -5.79 -27.49 -0.56
N VAL A 333 -5.82 -26.49 -1.42
CA VAL A 333 -5.55 -26.67 -2.86
C VAL A 333 -4.04 -26.93 -3.04
N ARG A 334 -3.72 -28.12 -3.54
CA ARG A 334 -2.34 -28.54 -3.78
C ARG A 334 -1.90 -28.18 -5.19
N LYS A 335 -0.58 -28.17 -5.42
CA LYS A 335 0.04 -27.95 -6.76
C LYS A 335 -0.20 -26.55 -7.33
N LEU A 336 -0.42 -25.54 -6.48
CA LEU A 336 -0.33 -24.14 -6.88
C LEU A 336 1.14 -23.68 -6.84
N PRO A 337 1.56 -22.77 -7.73
CA PRO A 337 2.85 -22.11 -7.60
C PRO A 337 2.96 -21.42 -6.23
N VAL A 338 4.16 -21.39 -5.67
CA VAL A 338 4.44 -20.70 -4.40
C VAL A 338 4.44 -19.19 -4.68
N GLY A 339 3.61 -18.46 -3.96
CA GLY A 339 3.46 -17.02 -4.17
C GLY A 339 2.29 -16.42 -3.40
N LEU A 340 1.84 -15.26 -3.85
CA LEU A 340 0.74 -14.51 -3.27
C LEU A 340 -0.54 -14.72 -4.05
N ILE A 341 -1.56 -15.19 -3.36
CA ILE A 341 -2.92 -15.38 -3.89
C ILE A 341 -3.82 -14.30 -3.28
N SER A 342 -4.67 -13.68 -4.10
CA SER A 342 -5.65 -12.68 -3.64
C SER A 342 -6.90 -12.66 -4.51
N GLY A 343 -7.98 -12.10 -3.94
CA GLY A 343 -9.23 -11.83 -4.64
C GLY A 343 -9.91 -13.07 -5.22
N PRO A 344 -10.11 -14.17 -4.48
CA PRO A 344 -10.85 -15.31 -4.98
C PRO A 344 -12.28 -14.89 -5.34
N ARG A 345 -12.76 -15.31 -6.52
CA ARG A 345 -14.13 -15.03 -6.99
C ARG A 345 -14.68 -16.23 -7.73
N PHE A 346 -15.78 -16.78 -7.22
CA PHE A 346 -16.47 -17.85 -7.90
C PHE A 346 -17.07 -17.37 -9.24
N HIS A 347 -17.09 -18.27 -10.20
CA HIS A 347 -17.81 -18.07 -11.44
C HIS A 347 -19.32 -18.20 -11.20
N PRO A 348 -20.19 -17.49 -11.94
CA PRO A 348 -21.65 -17.62 -11.80
C PRO A 348 -22.18 -19.06 -11.88
N ASP A 349 -21.54 -19.93 -12.66
CA ASP A 349 -21.90 -21.37 -12.78
C ASP A 349 -21.48 -22.21 -11.55
N ASN A 350 -20.75 -21.63 -10.60
CA ASN A 350 -20.22 -22.29 -9.40
C ASN A 350 -19.25 -23.47 -9.64
N ASP A 351 -18.75 -23.62 -10.87
CA ASP A 351 -17.84 -24.72 -11.27
C ASP A 351 -16.37 -24.29 -11.37
N ARG A 352 -16.10 -22.98 -11.26
CA ARG A 352 -14.77 -22.37 -11.39
C ARG A 352 -14.54 -21.30 -10.32
N LEU A 353 -13.26 -21.11 -9.97
CA LEU A 353 -12.80 -20.05 -9.06
C LEU A 353 -11.68 -19.29 -9.73
N ALA A 354 -11.86 -17.99 -9.98
CA ALA A 354 -10.80 -17.08 -10.40
C ALA A 354 -10.07 -16.52 -9.19
N PHE A 355 -8.77 -16.28 -9.30
CA PHE A 355 -7.95 -15.59 -8.33
C PHE A 355 -6.69 -15.00 -8.97
N ASN A 356 -6.11 -14.04 -8.32
CA ASN A 356 -4.83 -13.48 -8.68
C ASN A 356 -3.70 -14.31 -8.07
N LEU A 357 -2.62 -14.51 -8.81
CA LEU A 357 -1.41 -15.17 -8.31
C LEU A 357 -0.18 -14.45 -8.85
N SER A 358 0.72 -14.06 -7.93
CA SER A 358 2.06 -13.56 -8.22
C SER A 358 3.07 -14.44 -7.50
N THR A 359 4.17 -14.79 -8.15
CA THR A 359 5.33 -15.46 -7.50
C THR A 359 6.46 -14.45 -7.33
N SER A 360 7.58 -14.84 -6.76
CA SER A 360 8.76 -13.96 -6.72
C SER A 360 9.37 -13.68 -8.10
N GLN A 361 9.11 -14.55 -9.08
CA GLN A 361 9.68 -14.47 -10.43
C GLN A 361 8.67 -14.05 -11.50
N THR A 362 7.36 -14.18 -11.26
CA THR A 362 6.33 -13.86 -12.25
C THR A 362 5.38 -12.78 -11.73
N PRO A 363 5.08 -11.75 -12.52
CA PRO A 363 4.09 -10.74 -12.18
C PRO A 363 2.73 -11.36 -11.89
N ASN A 364 1.85 -10.55 -11.31
CA ASN A 364 0.49 -11.00 -11.07
C ASN A 364 -0.22 -11.37 -12.37
N ASP A 365 -0.83 -12.56 -12.36
CA ASP A 365 -1.72 -13.06 -13.40
C ASP A 365 -3.01 -13.59 -12.82
N VAL A 366 -4.02 -13.70 -13.68
CA VAL A 366 -5.30 -14.33 -13.34
C VAL A 366 -5.24 -15.82 -13.62
N PHE A 367 -5.58 -16.60 -12.63
CA PHE A 367 -5.72 -18.04 -12.71
C PHE A 367 -7.16 -18.45 -12.44
N VAL A 368 -7.61 -19.50 -13.08
CA VAL A 368 -8.93 -20.10 -12.89
C VAL A 368 -8.78 -21.56 -12.52
N LEU A 369 -9.31 -21.90 -11.37
CA LEU A 369 -9.34 -23.27 -10.85
C LEU A 369 -10.68 -23.90 -11.18
N LYS A 370 -10.69 -24.99 -11.95
CA LYS A 370 -11.87 -25.82 -12.11
C LYS A 370 -12.17 -26.50 -10.77
N LEU A 371 -13.44 -26.54 -10.39
CA LEU A 371 -13.87 -27.13 -9.12
C LEU A 371 -14.29 -28.58 -9.35
N GLY A 372 -13.90 -29.46 -8.41
CA GLY A 372 -14.27 -30.86 -8.46
C GLY A 372 -15.75 -31.12 -8.09
N ARG A 373 -16.25 -32.32 -8.30
CA ARG A 373 -17.62 -32.69 -7.91
C ARG A 373 -17.84 -32.58 -6.40
N ARG A 374 -16.84 -32.95 -5.59
CA ARG A 374 -16.87 -32.73 -4.13
C ARG A 374 -16.53 -31.27 -3.85
N THR A 375 -17.29 -30.67 -2.94
CA THR A 375 -17.23 -29.23 -2.67
C THR A 375 -15.85 -28.73 -2.24
N GLU A 376 -15.10 -29.53 -1.51
CA GLU A 376 -13.75 -29.22 -1.01
C GLU A 376 -12.61 -29.68 -1.94
N ARG A 377 -12.91 -30.16 -3.18
CA ARG A 377 -11.88 -30.63 -4.12
C ARG A 377 -11.66 -29.69 -5.28
N ALA A 378 -10.40 -29.43 -5.54
CA ALA A 378 -9.91 -28.74 -6.73
C ALA A 378 -9.78 -29.68 -7.92
N GLY A 379 -10.01 -29.16 -9.12
CA GLY A 379 -9.70 -29.79 -10.40
C GLY A 379 -8.47 -29.17 -11.07
N ALA A 380 -8.53 -28.97 -12.39
CA ALA A 380 -7.43 -28.41 -13.17
C ALA A 380 -7.27 -26.89 -12.90
N LEU A 381 -6.02 -26.44 -12.85
CA LEU A 381 -5.66 -25.03 -12.83
C LEU A 381 -5.37 -24.56 -14.25
N GLN A 382 -5.91 -23.39 -14.61
CA GLN A 382 -5.71 -22.77 -15.91
C GLN A 382 -5.25 -21.33 -15.74
N ARG A 383 -4.14 -20.95 -16.36
CA ARG A 383 -3.68 -19.56 -16.43
C ARG A 383 -4.48 -18.82 -17.52
N TRP A 384 -5.06 -17.68 -17.18
CA TRP A 384 -5.90 -16.89 -18.09
C TRP A 384 -5.16 -15.70 -18.69
N THR A 385 -4.23 -15.14 -17.97
CA THR A 385 -3.40 -14.04 -18.47
C THR A 385 -1.92 -14.40 -18.40
N TYR A 386 -1.14 -13.84 -19.31
CA TYR A 386 0.31 -14.03 -19.38
C TYR A 386 0.92 -12.64 -19.35
N SER A 387 1.38 -12.23 -18.15
CA SER A 387 1.94 -10.90 -17.92
C SER A 387 3.34 -10.80 -18.50
N GLU A 388 3.55 -9.75 -19.26
CA GLU A 388 4.84 -9.45 -19.88
C GLU A 388 5.83 -8.89 -18.86
N VAL A 389 7.11 -9.15 -19.09
CA VAL A 389 8.26 -8.72 -18.26
C VAL A 389 9.34 -8.05 -19.12
N GLY A 390 8.94 -7.31 -20.14
CA GLY A 390 9.86 -6.55 -21.00
C GLY A 390 10.81 -7.41 -21.84
N GLY A 391 10.47 -8.69 -22.08
CA GLY A 391 11.32 -9.63 -22.83
C GLY A 391 12.41 -10.31 -22.00
N LEU A 392 12.48 -10.07 -20.68
CA LEU A 392 13.41 -10.74 -19.78
C LEU A 392 12.99 -12.20 -19.54
N ASP A 393 13.97 -13.09 -19.32
CA ASP A 393 13.70 -14.45 -18.87
C ASP A 393 13.42 -14.45 -17.36
N THR A 394 12.21 -14.87 -16.98
CA THR A 394 11.82 -14.91 -15.57
C THR A 394 12.53 -16.01 -14.78
N SER A 395 13.18 -16.99 -15.43
CA SER A 395 13.96 -18.03 -14.75
C SER A 395 15.24 -17.48 -14.11
N ASP A 396 15.77 -16.38 -14.65
CA ASP A 396 16.99 -15.70 -14.17
C ASP A 396 16.74 -14.79 -12.98
N PHE A 397 15.47 -14.54 -12.65
CA PHE A 397 15.14 -13.68 -11.53
C PHE A 397 15.45 -14.33 -10.18
N ALA A 398 16.05 -13.54 -9.29
CA ALA A 398 16.41 -13.97 -7.95
C ALA A 398 15.19 -14.48 -7.17
N LYS A 399 15.35 -15.62 -6.51
CA LYS A 399 14.35 -16.21 -5.60
C LYS A 399 14.68 -15.81 -4.17
N PRO A 400 13.73 -15.25 -3.43
CA PRO A 400 14.00 -14.90 -2.04
C PRO A 400 14.14 -16.13 -1.15
N ARG A 401 15.03 -16.04 -0.18
CA ARG A 401 15.13 -16.94 0.95
C ARG A 401 14.57 -16.24 2.19
N LEU A 402 13.66 -16.89 2.91
CA LEU A 402 13.23 -16.42 4.23
C LEU A 402 14.36 -16.67 5.23
N VAL A 403 14.79 -15.61 5.90
CA VAL A 403 15.77 -15.63 6.98
C VAL A 403 15.17 -15.04 8.24
N HIS A 404 15.74 -15.38 9.39
CA HIS A 404 15.38 -14.81 10.68
C HIS A 404 16.67 -14.31 11.33
N TYR A 405 16.74 -13.04 11.69
CA TYR A 405 17.88 -12.47 12.39
C TYR A 405 17.53 -12.13 13.84
N PRO A 406 18.44 -12.30 14.81
CA PRO A 406 18.19 -11.95 16.19
C PRO A 406 18.10 -10.44 16.34
N THR A 407 17.27 -9.96 17.28
CA THR A 407 17.18 -8.55 17.64
C THR A 407 17.45 -8.35 19.14
N PHE A 408 17.34 -7.14 19.64
CA PHE A 408 17.85 -6.69 20.94
C PHE A 408 17.07 -7.19 22.16
N ASP A 409 15.83 -7.66 22.00
CA ASP A 409 14.98 -8.15 23.10
C ASP A 409 14.81 -9.67 23.06
N PHE A 410 14.17 -10.22 24.11
CA PHE A 410 14.09 -11.65 24.33
C PHE A 410 12.63 -12.12 24.44
N VAL A 411 12.39 -13.34 23.98
CA VAL A 411 11.15 -14.11 24.16
C VAL A 411 11.52 -15.48 24.69
N ASP A 412 10.96 -15.88 25.83
CA ASP A 412 11.24 -17.16 26.49
C ASP A 412 12.78 -17.44 26.61
N GLU A 413 13.51 -16.45 27.11
CA GLU A 413 14.97 -16.48 27.34
C GLU A 413 15.81 -16.60 26.05
N ARG A 414 15.22 -16.49 24.87
CA ARG A 414 15.91 -16.49 23.58
C ARG A 414 15.81 -15.12 22.91
N PRO A 415 16.84 -14.67 22.20
CA PRO A 415 16.72 -13.46 21.39
C PRO A 415 15.49 -13.56 20.48
N ARG A 416 14.67 -12.51 20.47
CA ARG A 416 13.59 -12.37 19.48
C ARG A 416 14.22 -12.42 18.10
N THR A 417 13.54 -13.04 17.15
CA THR A 417 13.98 -13.04 15.75
C THR A 417 13.01 -12.24 14.88
N VAL A 418 13.57 -11.48 13.97
CA VAL A 418 12.84 -10.71 12.95
C VAL A 418 12.91 -11.43 11.61
N PRO A 419 11.79 -11.77 10.96
CA PRO A 419 11.79 -12.40 9.66
C PRO A 419 12.14 -11.41 8.54
N ALA A 420 12.93 -11.83 7.56
CA ALA A 420 13.28 -11.04 6.39
C ALA A 420 13.36 -11.92 5.13
N PHE A 421 13.07 -11.33 3.98
CA PHE A 421 13.29 -11.97 2.68
C PHE A 421 14.58 -11.45 2.06
N LEU A 422 15.52 -12.36 1.83
CA LEU A 422 16.83 -12.09 1.23
C LEU A 422 16.84 -12.53 -0.24
N TYR A 423 17.11 -11.60 -1.15
CA TYR A 423 17.39 -11.82 -2.57
C TYR A 423 18.89 -11.65 -2.78
N GLU A 424 19.56 -12.70 -3.23
CA GLU A 424 21.01 -12.69 -3.47
C GLU A 424 21.28 -12.70 -4.99
N PRO A 425 22.22 -11.88 -5.50
CA PRO A 425 22.69 -12.01 -6.86
C PRO A 425 23.54 -13.29 -7.01
N GLU A 426 23.78 -13.71 -8.24
CA GLU A 426 24.70 -14.80 -8.54
C GLU A 426 26.16 -14.41 -8.22
N GLY A 427 26.95 -15.38 -7.81
CA GLY A 427 28.37 -15.20 -7.48
C GLY A 427 28.70 -15.41 -6.01
N ASP A 428 29.98 -15.31 -5.70
CA ASP A 428 30.50 -15.65 -4.38
C ASP A 428 30.42 -14.52 -3.34
N GLY A 429 30.26 -13.27 -3.79
CA GLY A 429 30.23 -12.08 -2.92
C GLY A 429 31.62 -11.67 -2.41
N PRO A 430 31.72 -10.84 -1.34
CA PRO A 430 30.62 -10.20 -0.63
C PRO A 430 29.87 -9.15 -1.48
N HIS A 431 28.55 -9.22 -1.50
CA HIS A 431 27.68 -8.34 -2.26
C HIS A 431 27.30 -7.09 -1.47
N PRO A 432 27.29 -5.90 -2.07
CA PRO A 432 26.66 -4.73 -1.45
C PRO A 432 25.19 -5.00 -1.15
N VAL A 433 24.63 -4.31 -0.14
CA VAL A 433 23.29 -4.60 0.36
C VAL A 433 22.38 -3.39 0.22
N ILE A 434 21.13 -3.61 -0.21
CA ILE A 434 20.04 -2.66 -0.06
C ILE A 434 19.02 -3.25 0.93
N ILE A 435 18.87 -2.60 2.09
CA ILE A 435 17.78 -2.89 3.02
C ILE A 435 16.53 -2.21 2.47
N ARG A 436 15.48 -3.00 2.19
CA ARG A 436 14.21 -2.50 1.65
C ARG A 436 13.11 -2.58 2.70
N VAL A 437 12.78 -1.45 3.33
CA VAL A 437 11.78 -1.38 4.39
C VAL A 437 10.40 -1.05 3.81
N HIS A 438 9.37 -1.77 4.27
CA HIS A 438 8.00 -1.49 3.85
C HIS A 438 7.40 -0.30 4.62
N GLY A 439 6.35 0.30 4.05
CA GLY A 439 5.53 1.31 4.71
C GLY A 439 4.42 0.68 5.55
N GLY A 440 3.62 1.52 6.19
CA GLY A 440 2.51 1.11 7.02
C GLY A 440 2.40 1.97 8.27
N PRO A 441 2.92 1.54 9.45
CA PRO A 441 3.70 0.33 9.76
C PRO A 441 2.94 -0.99 9.61
N GLU A 442 1.63 -0.99 9.81
CA GLU A 442 0.74 -2.17 9.81
C GLU A 442 0.65 -2.82 8.42
N SER A 443 1.80 -3.24 7.89
CA SER A 443 1.96 -3.89 6.60
C SER A 443 2.93 -5.09 6.71
N GLN A 444 3.22 -5.73 5.60
CA GLN A 444 4.16 -6.85 5.55
C GLN A 444 4.86 -6.86 4.20
N TYR A 445 6.17 -7.02 4.19
CA TYR A 445 6.85 -7.42 2.97
C TYR A 445 6.56 -8.91 2.70
N ARG A 446 6.12 -9.20 1.50
CA ARG A 446 5.79 -10.56 1.05
C ARG A 446 6.46 -10.83 -0.29
N PRO A 447 6.88 -12.07 -0.59
CA PRO A 447 7.69 -12.40 -1.76
C PRO A 447 6.85 -12.42 -3.06
N ALA A 448 6.19 -11.30 -3.39
CA ALA A 448 5.59 -11.07 -4.69
C ALA A 448 6.65 -10.68 -5.71
N PHE A 449 6.31 -10.76 -6.98
CA PHE A 449 7.14 -10.19 -8.03
C PHE A 449 7.33 -8.68 -7.83
N SER A 450 8.58 -8.25 -7.89
CA SER A 450 8.97 -6.85 -7.88
C SER A 450 10.01 -6.59 -8.95
N ALA A 451 9.62 -5.96 -10.03
CA ALA A 451 10.55 -5.58 -11.11
C ALA A 451 11.72 -4.74 -10.58
N ARG A 452 11.44 -3.82 -9.64
CA ARG A 452 12.47 -3.00 -8.96
C ARG A 452 13.50 -3.87 -8.22
N THR A 453 13.07 -4.85 -7.42
CA THR A 453 13.99 -5.74 -6.71
C THR A 453 14.83 -6.53 -7.69
N GLN A 454 14.22 -7.09 -8.73
CA GLN A 454 14.95 -7.84 -9.77
C GLN A 454 15.95 -6.94 -10.53
N MET A 455 15.55 -5.71 -10.83
CA MET A 455 16.41 -4.71 -11.45
C MET A 455 17.63 -4.37 -10.57
N TRP A 456 17.45 -4.18 -9.27
CA TRP A 456 18.58 -3.89 -8.38
C TRP A 456 19.52 -5.09 -8.27
N VAL A 457 19.01 -6.29 -8.12
CA VAL A 457 19.83 -7.52 -8.05
C VAL A 457 20.61 -7.72 -9.35
N ALA A 458 19.97 -7.56 -10.51
CA ALA A 458 20.59 -7.84 -11.81
C ALA A 458 21.51 -6.70 -12.30
N GLU A 459 21.07 -5.43 -12.18
CA GLU A 459 21.80 -4.28 -12.75
C GLU A 459 22.89 -3.71 -11.83
N LEU A 460 22.73 -3.86 -10.51
CA LEU A 460 23.68 -3.37 -9.52
C LEU A 460 24.53 -4.48 -8.88
N GLY A 461 24.15 -5.76 -9.04
CA GLY A 461 24.81 -6.87 -8.38
C GLY A 461 24.69 -6.83 -6.84
N VAL A 462 23.60 -6.23 -6.31
CA VAL A 462 23.40 -6.06 -4.89
C VAL A 462 22.48 -7.13 -4.32
N ALA A 463 22.71 -7.52 -3.09
CA ALA A 463 21.74 -8.26 -2.30
C ALA A 463 20.63 -7.32 -1.81
N VAL A 464 19.37 -7.78 -1.83
CA VAL A 464 18.24 -7.02 -1.29
C VAL A 464 17.66 -7.77 -0.09
N ILE A 465 17.61 -7.11 1.05
CA ILE A 465 17.02 -7.65 2.28
C ILE A 465 15.76 -6.86 2.62
N ALA A 466 14.64 -7.56 2.71
CA ALA A 466 13.35 -6.96 3.03
C ALA A 466 12.84 -7.48 4.38
N PRO A 467 13.14 -6.78 5.50
CA PRO A 467 12.72 -7.19 6.82
C PRO A 467 11.25 -6.90 7.06
N ASN A 468 10.62 -7.75 7.88
CA ASN A 468 9.33 -7.51 8.52
C ASN A 468 9.59 -7.20 10.00
N ILE A 469 10.03 -5.98 10.25
CA ILE A 469 10.34 -5.46 11.59
C ILE A 469 9.08 -5.49 12.47
N ARG A 470 9.26 -5.32 13.79
CA ARG A 470 8.10 -5.15 14.71
C ARG A 470 7.14 -4.07 14.21
N GLY A 471 5.84 -4.22 14.48
CA GLY A 471 4.78 -3.43 13.83
C GLY A 471 4.26 -4.04 12.54
N SER A 472 4.95 -5.04 11.97
CA SER A 472 4.48 -5.70 10.74
C SER A 472 3.27 -6.60 10.99
N SER A 473 2.31 -6.58 10.05
CA SER A 473 1.13 -7.46 10.06
C SER A 473 1.47 -8.89 9.58
N GLY A 474 0.58 -9.85 9.87
CA GLY A 474 0.68 -11.22 9.37
C GLY A 474 1.51 -12.17 10.23
N TYR A 475 1.87 -11.76 11.44
CA TYR A 475 2.55 -12.57 12.44
C TYR A 475 1.64 -12.82 13.65
N ASP A 476 1.29 -11.82 14.39
CA ASP A 476 0.20 -11.81 15.39
C ASP A 476 -0.10 -10.37 15.83
N THR A 477 -1.13 -10.20 16.69
CA THR A 477 -1.54 -8.89 17.22
C THR A 477 -0.49 -8.29 18.16
N ASP A 478 0.23 -9.12 18.91
CA ASP A 478 1.27 -8.65 19.82
C ASP A 478 2.43 -8.06 19.02
N TYR A 479 2.87 -8.76 17.95
CA TYR A 479 3.93 -8.27 17.07
C TYR A 479 3.54 -6.99 16.34
N LEU A 480 2.26 -6.88 15.94
CA LEU A 480 1.72 -5.70 15.28
C LEU A 480 1.78 -4.45 16.19
N ALA A 481 1.55 -4.60 17.49
CA ALA A 481 1.52 -3.49 18.44
C ALA A 481 2.91 -3.09 19.00
N MET A 482 3.97 -3.83 18.66
CA MET A 482 5.29 -3.66 19.28
C MET A 482 6.06 -2.40 18.90
N ASP A 483 5.54 -1.59 17.97
CA ASP A 483 6.13 -0.30 17.60
C ASP A 483 5.17 0.88 17.82
N ASN A 484 4.04 0.68 18.52
CA ASN A 484 3.05 1.73 18.73
C ASN A 484 3.49 2.79 19.77
N GLY A 485 3.17 4.04 19.49
CA GLY A 485 3.40 5.17 20.39
C GLY A 485 4.86 5.26 20.87
N TYR A 486 5.09 5.15 22.17
CA TYR A 486 6.43 5.25 22.79
C TYR A 486 7.42 4.16 22.38
N LEU A 487 6.96 3.08 21.75
CA LEU A 487 7.82 1.98 21.28
C LEU A 487 8.34 2.22 19.84
N ARG A 488 8.03 3.37 19.23
CA ARG A 488 8.33 3.65 17.82
C ARG A 488 9.79 3.45 17.42
N GLU A 489 10.73 3.81 18.27
CA GLU A 489 12.15 3.63 17.97
C GLU A 489 12.64 2.17 18.07
N ASP A 490 11.87 1.27 18.68
CA ASP A 490 12.23 -0.15 18.72
C ASP A 490 12.22 -0.78 17.32
N ALA A 491 11.40 -0.27 16.41
CA ALA A 491 11.44 -0.66 14.99
C ALA A 491 12.74 -0.21 14.30
N VAL A 492 13.30 0.94 14.68
CA VAL A 492 14.62 1.41 14.20
C VAL A 492 15.74 0.54 14.76
N ARG A 493 15.63 0.07 16.01
CA ARG A 493 16.59 -0.86 16.63
C ARG A 493 16.60 -2.22 15.93
N ASP A 494 15.47 -2.69 15.38
CA ASP A 494 15.44 -3.88 14.53
C ASP A 494 16.28 -3.70 13.26
N ILE A 495 16.36 -2.50 12.69
CA ILE A 495 17.28 -2.20 11.57
C ILE A 495 18.75 -2.24 12.03
N GLY A 496 19.05 -1.70 13.23
CA GLY A 496 20.40 -1.82 13.83
C GLY A 496 20.82 -3.27 13.99
N ALA A 497 19.94 -4.12 14.52
CA ALA A 497 20.18 -5.56 14.65
C ALA A 497 20.33 -6.26 13.29
N LEU A 498 19.63 -5.78 12.26
CA LEU A 498 19.83 -6.29 10.88
C LEU A 498 21.23 -5.93 10.35
N LEU A 499 21.73 -4.73 10.64
CA LEU A 499 23.09 -4.34 10.27
C LEU A 499 24.13 -5.24 10.98
N ASP A 500 23.93 -5.58 12.26
CA ASP A 500 24.80 -6.52 12.98
C ASP A 500 24.76 -7.91 12.32
N TRP A 501 23.56 -8.39 11.96
CA TRP A 501 23.44 -9.68 11.29
C TRP A 501 24.08 -9.67 9.89
N ILE A 502 24.02 -8.57 9.14
CA ILE A 502 24.69 -8.43 7.83
C ILE A 502 26.21 -8.61 7.98
N ALA A 503 26.81 -8.00 9.02
CA ALA A 503 28.25 -8.12 9.29
C ALA A 503 28.70 -9.56 9.52
N ASP A 504 27.83 -10.41 10.07
CA ASP A 504 28.09 -11.83 10.29
C ASP A 504 27.91 -12.71 9.03
N GLN A 505 27.42 -12.15 7.90
CA GLN A 505 27.16 -12.93 6.69
C GLN A 505 28.32 -12.86 5.70
N PRO A 506 29.01 -13.97 5.41
CA PRO A 506 30.22 -13.95 4.55
C PRO A 506 29.99 -13.48 3.12
N LYS A 507 28.74 -13.56 2.63
CA LYS A 507 28.35 -13.15 1.27
C LYS A 507 27.86 -11.70 1.19
N LEU A 508 27.74 -11.00 2.30
CA LEU A 508 27.23 -9.63 2.36
C LEU A 508 28.33 -8.67 2.76
N ASP A 509 28.38 -7.49 2.15
CA ASP A 509 29.39 -6.47 2.45
C ASP A 509 28.81 -5.44 3.42
N GLU A 510 29.19 -5.55 4.70
CA GLU A 510 28.79 -4.65 5.76
C GLU A 510 29.22 -3.18 5.53
N ASN A 511 30.27 -2.96 4.74
CA ASN A 511 30.78 -1.63 4.43
C ASN A 511 30.05 -0.95 3.27
N ARG A 512 29.21 -1.68 2.54
CA ARG A 512 28.42 -1.20 1.42
C ARG A 512 26.93 -1.52 1.60
N VAL A 513 26.30 -0.85 2.59
CA VAL A 513 24.89 -1.01 2.89
C VAL A 513 24.15 0.30 2.60
N ALA A 514 23.05 0.23 1.85
CA ALA A 514 22.10 1.31 1.66
C ALA A 514 20.72 0.90 2.19
N ILE A 515 19.88 1.92 2.47
CA ILE A 515 18.51 1.70 2.92
C ILE A 515 17.52 2.40 1.97
N TYR A 516 16.41 1.72 1.68
CA TYR A 516 15.32 2.22 0.83
C TYR A 516 13.99 1.98 1.51
N GLY A 517 13.11 2.97 1.54
CA GLY A 517 11.77 2.82 2.10
C GLY A 517 10.78 3.84 1.57
N ALA A 518 9.48 3.54 1.73
CA ALA A 518 8.41 4.44 1.34
C ALA A 518 7.41 4.64 2.49
N SER A 519 6.86 5.86 2.61
CA SER A 519 5.90 6.20 3.66
C SER A 519 6.51 6.02 5.06
N TYR A 520 5.93 5.21 5.93
CA TYR A 520 6.57 4.80 7.18
C TYR A 520 7.98 4.20 6.96
N GLY A 521 8.17 3.43 5.86
CA GLY A 521 9.50 2.96 5.47
C GLY A 521 10.46 4.10 5.14
N GLY A 522 9.96 5.24 4.64
CA GLY A 522 10.74 6.48 4.45
C GLY A 522 11.16 7.10 5.79
N TYR A 523 10.25 7.14 6.79
CA TYR A 523 10.65 7.49 8.16
C TYR A 523 11.80 6.61 8.66
N LEU A 524 11.70 5.28 8.44
CA LEU A 524 12.75 4.34 8.85
C LEU A 524 14.08 4.57 8.13
N VAL A 525 14.06 5.02 6.86
CA VAL A 525 15.26 5.47 6.15
C VAL A 525 15.89 6.66 6.88
N LEU A 526 15.10 7.70 7.15
CA LEU A 526 15.58 8.91 7.82
C LEU A 526 16.04 8.64 9.25
N ALA A 527 15.27 7.88 10.04
CA ALA A 527 15.63 7.51 11.40
C ALA A 527 16.88 6.62 11.44
N SER A 528 17.02 5.67 10.51
CA SER A 528 18.25 4.87 10.41
C SER A 528 19.44 5.73 10.01
N ALA A 529 19.26 6.75 9.15
CA ALA A 529 20.32 7.71 8.85
C ALA A 529 20.72 8.55 10.07
N VAL A 530 19.78 8.86 10.99
CA VAL A 530 20.11 9.53 12.27
C VAL A 530 20.91 8.61 13.21
N HIS A 531 20.55 7.32 13.30
CA HIS A 531 21.12 6.41 14.30
C HIS A 531 22.35 5.63 13.81
N TYR A 532 22.47 5.40 12.49
CA TYR A 532 23.45 4.47 11.88
C TYR A 532 24.16 5.06 10.66
N SER A 533 24.39 6.38 10.63
CA SER A 533 25.10 7.06 9.53
C SER A 533 26.50 6.48 9.26
N ASP A 534 27.18 6.01 10.29
CA ASP A 534 28.52 5.40 10.20
C ASP A 534 28.51 4.00 9.54
N ARG A 535 27.34 3.35 9.47
CA ARG A 535 27.15 1.99 8.93
C ARG A 535 26.42 1.99 7.57
N LEU A 536 25.85 3.10 7.16
CA LEU A 536 25.10 3.24 5.93
C LEU A 536 25.86 4.11 4.92
N ARG A 537 25.80 3.75 3.63
CA ARG A 537 26.41 4.51 2.55
C ARG A 537 25.44 5.48 1.87
N ALA A 538 24.16 5.16 1.86
CA ALA A 538 23.15 5.95 1.15
C ALA A 538 21.74 5.60 1.62
N GLY A 539 20.81 6.55 1.51
CA GLY A 539 19.39 6.35 1.80
C GLY A 539 18.49 6.85 0.68
N VAL A 540 17.42 6.12 0.38
CA VAL A 540 16.37 6.55 -0.54
C VAL A 540 15.05 6.61 0.20
N ASP A 541 14.57 7.82 0.44
CA ASP A 541 13.32 8.14 1.10
C ASP A 541 12.25 8.48 0.06
N VAL A 542 11.16 7.72 0.03
CA VAL A 542 10.02 7.97 -0.85
C VAL A 542 8.80 8.31 0.00
N VAL A 543 8.29 9.52 -0.12
CA VAL A 543 7.11 10.04 0.58
C VAL A 543 7.15 9.76 2.10
N GLY A 544 8.33 9.95 2.73
CA GLY A 544 8.58 9.62 4.12
C GLY A 544 8.21 10.72 5.10
N ILE A 545 8.06 10.33 6.38
CA ILE A 545 7.76 11.24 7.49
C ILE A 545 9.07 11.74 8.06
N SER A 546 9.32 13.04 8.00
CA SER A 546 10.52 13.66 8.57
C SER A 546 10.30 14.21 9.98
N ASN A 547 9.06 14.60 10.31
CA ASN A 547 8.67 15.06 11.63
C ASN A 547 7.25 14.60 11.97
N PHE A 548 7.09 13.82 13.03
CA PHE A 548 5.80 13.27 13.43
C PHE A 548 4.78 14.32 13.84
N VAL A 549 5.22 15.43 14.43
CA VAL A 549 4.31 16.49 14.88
C VAL A 549 3.74 17.21 13.67
N THR A 550 4.59 17.70 12.75
CA THR A 550 4.11 18.38 11.53
C THR A 550 3.29 17.44 10.64
N PHE A 551 3.68 16.18 10.56
CA PHE A 551 2.92 15.15 9.86
C PHE A 551 1.50 14.97 10.43
N LEU A 552 1.35 14.80 11.77
CA LEU A 552 0.06 14.60 12.42
C LEU A 552 -0.83 15.84 12.36
N GLU A 553 -0.23 17.05 12.39
CA GLU A 553 -0.95 18.30 12.23
C GLU A 553 -1.45 18.54 10.80
N ASN A 554 -0.74 18.05 9.77
CA ASN A 554 -0.99 18.37 8.36
C ASN A 554 -1.51 17.20 7.51
N THR A 555 -1.48 15.94 7.97
CA THR A 555 -2.14 14.84 7.25
C THR A 555 -3.66 15.06 7.19
N GLU A 556 -4.28 14.57 6.14
CA GLU A 556 -5.72 14.77 5.90
C GLU A 556 -6.62 14.33 7.08
N ASP A 557 -7.65 15.11 7.37
CA ASP A 557 -8.54 14.96 8.52
C ASP A 557 -9.19 13.57 8.61
N TYR A 558 -9.53 12.96 7.48
CA TYR A 558 -10.14 11.62 7.46
C TYR A 558 -9.18 10.49 7.88
N ARG A 559 -7.88 10.78 8.00
CA ARG A 559 -6.81 9.82 8.36
C ARG A 559 -6.23 10.06 9.74
N ARG A 560 -6.18 11.33 10.17
CA ARG A 560 -5.47 11.79 11.38
C ARG A 560 -5.79 10.98 12.63
N PRO A 561 -7.04 10.63 12.94
CA PRO A 561 -7.36 9.83 14.13
C PRO A 561 -6.66 8.46 14.14
N PHE A 562 -6.58 7.79 12.97
CA PHE A 562 -5.91 6.50 12.86
C PHE A 562 -4.40 6.62 13.04
N ARG A 563 -3.82 7.73 12.57
CA ARG A 563 -2.38 7.97 12.72
C ARG A 563 -2.01 8.37 14.15
N ARG A 564 -2.88 9.09 14.85
CA ARG A 564 -2.72 9.35 16.29
C ARG A 564 -2.77 8.07 17.13
N PHE A 565 -3.64 7.14 16.79
CA PHE A 565 -3.66 5.83 17.46
C PHE A 565 -2.33 5.09 17.30
N GLU A 566 -1.78 5.10 16.11
CA GLU A 566 -0.57 4.39 15.73
C GLU A 566 0.71 5.06 16.27
N TYR A 567 0.87 6.35 16.01
CA TYR A 567 2.11 7.08 16.33
C TYR A 567 2.11 7.74 17.70
N GLY A 568 0.95 7.95 18.30
CA GLY A 568 0.73 8.78 19.46
C GLY A 568 0.02 10.09 19.10
N ASP A 569 -0.60 10.73 20.11
CA ASP A 569 -1.38 11.96 19.94
C ASP A 569 -0.52 13.19 20.26
N GLU A 570 -0.18 13.98 19.25
CA GLU A 570 0.65 15.18 19.36
C GLU A 570 0.01 16.31 20.20
N ARG A 571 -1.27 16.16 20.56
CA ARG A 571 -1.98 17.10 21.45
C ARG A 571 -1.68 16.85 22.92
N ASP A 572 -1.24 15.63 23.26
CA ASP A 572 -0.70 15.32 24.57
C ASP A 572 0.73 15.88 24.70
N PRO A 573 1.03 16.72 25.71
CA PRO A 573 2.35 17.37 25.82
C PRO A 573 3.52 16.40 25.99
N GLU A 574 3.34 15.28 26.70
CA GLU A 574 4.40 14.29 26.90
C GLU A 574 4.67 13.52 25.61
N MET A 575 3.60 13.09 24.93
CA MET A 575 3.69 12.43 23.65
C MET A 575 4.29 13.37 22.59
N ARG A 576 3.88 14.64 22.56
CA ARG A 576 4.46 15.63 21.64
C ARG A 576 5.98 15.75 21.84
N SER A 577 6.42 15.89 23.08
CA SER A 577 7.85 15.97 23.40
C SER A 577 8.61 14.72 22.97
N PHE A 578 7.99 13.54 23.09
CA PHE A 578 8.55 12.29 22.58
C PHE A 578 8.64 12.30 21.06
N LEU A 579 7.54 12.64 20.36
CA LEU A 579 7.48 12.68 18.90
C LEU A 579 8.49 13.70 18.31
N GLU A 580 8.63 14.87 18.94
CA GLU A 580 9.66 15.86 18.55
C GLU A 580 11.08 15.29 18.71
N ARG A 581 11.35 14.59 19.81
CA ARG A 581 12.68 14.01 20.09
C ARG A 581 13.09 12.96 19.08
N ILE A 582 12.15 12.08 18.63
CA ILE A 582 12.44 10.99 17.70
C ILE A 582 12.32 11.41 16.23
N SER A 583 11.85 12.61 15.93
CA SER A 583 11.68 13.10 14.56
C SER A 583 13.03 13.31 13.89
N PRO A 584 13.26 12.70 12.70
CA PRO A 584 14.53 12.83 11.97
C PRO A 584 14.92 14.29 11.68
N LEU A 585 13.96 15.16 11.36
CA LEU A 585 14.19 16.57 11.09
C LEU A 585 14.87 17.28 12.27
N ASN A 586 14.44 16.97 13.49
CA ASN A 586 15.01 17.56 14.71
C ASN A 586 16.39 16.98 15.07
N ASN A 587 16.79 15.90 14.39
CA ASN A 587 18.07 15.21 14.56
C ASN A 587 18.93 15.24 13.28
N VAL A 588 18.62 16.13 12.35
CA VAL A 588 19.24 16.18 11.02
C VAL A 588 20.76 16.38 11.07
N ASP A 589 21.30 16.97 12.13
CA ASP A 589 22.76 17.13 12.35
C ASP A 589 23.51 15.79 12.43
N ARG A 590 22.81 14.71 12.74
CA ARG A 590 23.37 13.34 12.83
C ARG A 590 23.31 12.59 11.50
N ILE A 591 22.70 13.16 10.47
CA ILE A 591 22.61 12.54 9.14
C ILE A 591 23.85 12.91 8.33
N ASP A 592 24.75 11.95 8.15
CA ASP A 592 26.01 12.13 7.41
C ASP A 592 26.02 11.45 6.03
N ILE A 593 24.99 10.64 5.71
CA ILE A 593 24.90 9.92 4.45
C ILE A 593 24.17 10.73 3.35
N PRO A 594 24.50 10.52 2.07
CA PRO A 594 23.70 11.03 0.96
C PRO A 594 22.28 10.51 0.98
N LEU A 595 21.31 11.36 0.65
CA LEU A 595 19.89 11.00 0.54
C LEU A 595 19.32 11.33 -0.84
N LEU A 596 18.50 10.42 -1.38
CA LEU A 596 17.56 10.70 -2.46
C LEU A 596 16.15 10.75 -1.86
N VAL A 597 15.50 11.91 -1.95
CA VAL A 597 14.12 12.13 -1.46
C VAL A 597 13.19 12.25 -2.67
N VAL A 598 12.07 11.52 -2.64
CA VAL A 598 11.09 11.46 -3.73
C VAL A 598 9.70 11.78 -3.19
N GLN A 599 8.97 12.73 -3.79
CA GLN A 599 7.69 13.22 -3.29
C GLN A 599 6.66 13.43 -4.39
N GLY A 600 5.40 13.06 -4.12
CA GLY A 600 4.24 13.49 -4.90
C GLY A 600 3.62 14.76 -4.30
N ARG A 601 3.46 15.82 -5.10
CA ARG A 601 2.94 17.13 -4.66
C ARG A 601 1.55 17.03 -4.02
N ASN A 602 0.71 16.14 -4.52
CA ASN A 602 -0.69 15.99 -4.12
C ASN A 602 -0.90 14.90 -3.05
N ASP A 603 0.16 14.54 -2.32
CA ASP A 603 0.09 13.47 -1.31
C ASP A 603 -0.76 13.90 -0.09
N PRO A 604 -1.97 13.30 0.12
CA PRO A 604 -2.81 13.61 1.26
C PRO A 604 -2.44 12.82 2.52
N ARG A 605 -1.52 11.86 2.37
CA ARG A 605 -1.10 10.99 3.46
C ARG A 605 0.09 11.53 4.20
N VAL A 606 1.17 11.78 3.46
CA VAL A 606 2.39 12.42 3.95
C VAL A 606 2.57 13.69 3.12
N PRO A 607 2.21 14.85 3.67
CA PRO A 607 2.25 16.11 2.94
C PRO A 607 3.63 16.41 2.36
N ALA A 608 3.67 17.07 1.20
CA ALA A 608 4.92 17.41 0.53
C ALA A 608 5.89 18.22 1.42
N SER A 609 5.34 18.98 2.38
CA SER A 609 6.11 19.70 3.38
C SER A 609 7.06 18.82 4.20
N GLU A 610 6.74 17.54 4.38
CA GLU A 610 7.64 16.60 5.10
C GLU A 610 8.95 16.38 4.33
N SER A 611 8.87 16.23 3.00
CA SER A 611 10.05 16.12 2.14
C SER A 611 10.75 17.46 1.96
N GLU A 612 10.01 18.56 1.78
CA GLU A 612 10.57 19.89 1.59
C GLU A 612 11.42 20.34 2.80
N GLN A 613 10.91 20.13 4.03
CA GLN A 613 11.62 20.54 5.25
C GLN A 613 12.91 19.75 5.50
N ILE A 614 12.93 18.44 5.28
CA ILE A 614 14.15 17.64 5.47
C ILE A 614 15.19 17.93 4.38
N VAL A 615 14.77 18.13 3.12
CA VAL A 615 15.66 18.52 2.02
C VAL A 615 16.29 19.88 2.30
N ALA A 616 15.52 20.87 2.74
CA ALA A 616 16.04 22.19 3.11
C ALA A 616 17.06 22.10 4.25
N ALA A 617 16.74 21.38 5.32
CA ALA A 617 17.60 21.23 6.48
C ALA A 617 18.92 20.51 6.15
N LEU A 618 18.92 19.52 5.26
CA LEU A 618 20.13 18.84 4.80
C LEU A 618 21.00 19.75 3.94
N ARG A 619 20.38 20.54 3.04
CA ARG A 619 21.10 21.51 2.19
C ARG A 619 21.80 22.61 2.99
N GLU A 620 21.11 23.14 4.00
CA GLU A 620 21.69 24.12 4.93
C GLU A 620 22.96 23.62 5.62
N ARG A 621 23.07 22.30 5.80
CA ARG A 621 24.23 21.62 6.40
C ARG A 621 25.25 21.13 5.38
N GLY A 622 25.05 21.47 4.08
CA GLY A 622 25.95 21.03 3.01
C GLY A 622 25.94 19.52 2.77
N ARG A 623 24.85 18.81 3.16
CA ARG A 623 24.77 17.37 2.95
C ARG A 623 24.30 17.06 1.53
N PRO A 624 24.88 16.05 0.85
CA PRO A 624 24.45 15.65 -0.49
C PRO A 624 22.99 15.14 -0.46
N VAL A 625 22.09 15.87 -1.13
CA VAL A 625 20.69 15.49 -1.26
C VAL A 625 20.20 15.67 -2.68
N TRP A 626 19.61 14.60 -3.23
CA TRP A 626 18.85 14.63 -4.48
C TRP A 626 17.38 14.73 -4.13
N TYR A 627 16.61 15.54 -4.85
CA TYR A 627 15.18 15.68 -4.63
C TYR A 627 14.42 15.55 -5.94
N ILE A 628 13.39 14.72 -5.94
CA ILE A 628 12.48 14.49 -7.07
C ILE A 628 11.06 14.76 -6.63
N GLU A 629 10.38 15.67 -7.30
CA GLU A 629 9.00 16.02 -7.03
C GLU A 629 8.14 15.87 -8.28
N ALA A 630 7.01 15.15 -8.13
CA ALA A 630 6.02 14.99 -9.19
C ALA A 630 4.78 15.81 -8.88
N LEU A 631 4.45 16.77 -9.76
CA LEU A 631 3.35 17.72 -9.60
C LEU A 631 1.96 17.08 -9.83
N ASN A 632 1.92 15.94 -10.49
CA ASN A 632 0.71 15.19 -10.86
C ASN A 632 0.61 13.83 -10.16
N GLU A 633 1.33 13.66 -9.05
CA GLU A 633 1.32 12.43 -8.24
C GLU A 633 0.91 12.71 -6.79
N GLY A 634 0.37 11.67 -6.17
CA GLY A 634 0.17 11.60 -4.72
C GLY A 634 1.07 10.54 -4.09
N HIS A 635 0.54 9.86 -3.06
CA HIS A 635 1.29 8.88 -2.27
C HIS A 635 1.72 7.63 -3.06
N GLY A 636 0.99 7.27 -4.10
CA GLY A 636 1.19 6.00 -4.83
C GLY A 636 2.28 6.06 -5.91
N TYR A 637 2.58 7.21 -6.44
CA TYR A 637 3.44 7.36 -7.63
C TYR A 637 2.96 6.42 -8.76
N ASP A 638 1.70 6.58 -9.18
CA ASP A 638 0.99 5.60 -10.00
C ASP A 638 1.22 5.75 -11.50
N ARG A 639 1.72 6.92 -11.95
CA ARG A 639 2.07 7.17 -13.35
C ARG A 639 3.40 6.51 -13.68
N GLN A 640 3.39 5.72 -14.76
CA GLN A 640 4.58 4.98 -15.15
C GLN A 640 5.73 5.87 -15.59
N GLU A 641 5.42 6.95 -16.30
CA GLU A 641 6.43 7.91 -16.77
C GLU A 641 7.24 8.52 -15.61
N ASN A 642 6.57 8.93 -14.51
CA ASN A 642 7.22 9.48 -13.33
C ASN A 642 8.01 8.41 -12.57
N ARG A 643 7.41 7.23 -12.42
CA ARG A 643 8.04 6.10 -11.74
C ARG A 643 9.31 5.64 -12.45
N ASN A 644 9.29 5.60 -13.79
CA ASN A 644 10.45 5.21 -14.57
C ASN A 644 11.63 6.14 -14.28
N VAL A 645 11.41 7.45 -14.28
CA VAL A 645 12.47 8.43 -14.07
C VAL A 645 13.04 8.33 -12.65
N TYR A 646 12.20 8.24 -11.62
CA TYR A 646 12.75 8.14 -10.27
C TYR A 646 13.48 6.81 -10.01
N GLU A 647 13.03 5.70 -10.60
CA GLU A 647 13.73 4.41 -10.51
C GLU A 647 15.09 4.45 -11.22
N GLN A 648 15.18 5.12 -12.38
CA GLN A 648 16.44 5.37 -13.08
C GLN A 648 17.37 6.26 -12.25
N ALA A 649 16.85 7.31 -11.64
CA ALA A 649 17.61 8.17 -10.73
C ALA A 649 18.11 7.40 -9.50
N ALA A 650 17.29 6.50 -8.93
CA ALA A 650 17.70 5.67 -7.81
C ALA A 650 18.85 4.71 -8.18
N ILE A 651 18.84 4.13 -9.38
CA ILE A 651 19.98 3.34 -9.89
C ILE A 651 21.26 4.18 -9.96
N LEU A 652 21.19 5.37 -10.55
CA LEU A 652 22.36 6.29 -10.60
C LEU A 652 22.84 6.68 -9.21
N PHE A 653 21.90 6.89 -8.28
CA PHE A 653 22.21 7.24 -6.90
C PHE A 653 22.97 6.11 -6.20
N PHE A 654 22.49 4.88 -6.32
CA PHE A 654 23.17 3.72 -5.76
C PHE A 654 24.52 3.44 -6.44
N GLN A 655 24.64 3.60 -7.76
CA GLN A 655 25.91 3.50 -8.44
C GLN A 655 26.93 4.49 -7.90
N LYS A 656 26.51 5.73 -7.63
CA LYS A 656 27.39 6.80 -7.16
C LYS A 656 27.80 6.63 -5.70
N TYR A 657 26.89 6.24 -4.81
CA TYR A 657 27.10 6.33 -3.37
C TYR A 657 27.20 4.97 -2.65
N LEU A 658 26.72 3.90 -3.26
CA LEU A 658 26.81 2.56 -2.68
C LEU A 658 27.93 1.73 -3.33
N LEU A 659 28.12 1.84 -4.65
CA LEU A 659 29.03 0.96 -5.39
C LEU A 659 30.43 1.59 -5.61
N ASN A 660 30.54 2.91 -5.62
CA ASN A 660 31.83 3.65 -5.73
C ASN A 660 32.25 4.14 -4.32
#